data_20d34f8ddd75c8389055ce0f1738159b
#
_entry.id   20d34f8ddd75c8389055ce0f1738159b
#
_cell.length_a   1.000
_cell.length_b   1.000
_cell.length_c   1.000
_cell.angle_alpha   90.00
_cell.angle_beta   90.00
_cell.angle_gamma   90.00
#
_symmetry.space_group_name_H-M   'P 1'
#
loop_
_entity.id
_entity.type
_entity.pdbx_description
1 polymer ?
#
loop_
_entity_poly.entity_id
_entity_poly.type
_entity_poly.pdbx_seq_one_letter_code
_entity_poly.pdbx_strand_id
1 'polypeptide(L)'
;VKLPVSVLKDYVKTDLSAEALGDLLTMTGFELEEILEINGEPVLDVNIMANRGDGASILGLAREILAKDPAAEPTELLSRLMADTPRRDRDNRDIWSQTNIKIESQACSQYALRLFPEVTNGPSPEWLQQRLELLGQRPVSLLVDLTNYVMFELGQPLHAFDAALVRGQRIVVREALDGEMMTTLDEIERELEAGMLLICDGEGPVAVAGVMGGSTTEVNETTTSCLLESAHFDNQSVRRTRKRLGLQTEASYRFERSVDPEGVVRALDRFADLLEEITGAKPVGGAAQVVNFTYQPAELDLSLPRCRALLGVPVTISEAADALMGLGFSVTARPEEDCLWVGAPSWRFDIAREEDLIEEVGRIYGYERIPEWPVAGSNGIGGAHGYEGWQDRVREAALRAGLDQCLSHTLRKAHGLDAASDLVPLLNPHSPEHAVLRNSLLPGLAEAALRNGGQDLRLFEMGRVFTDATERAQLAILMTGQGRGPDWRKDGAPAADFFDLKGVLEAVARHAARPLDLEPLDGADGRFHPTRSARWSGGVIGQIHPQWATATGLPAQTFLAEIDLEAWYGTALPEAPYTTIHRHPATRRDISVLVSQDLPYAQIEAAARAAAGEWLETMWLFDVYEGDRLPAGTRSLAIALQLRKGGNFTDEEANQVRDRVVAALEGLGAQLRS
;
A
#
# COMPACT_ATOMS: atom_id res chain seq x y z
N VAL A 1 16.72 -7.22 13.16
CA VAL A 1 18.01 -7.24 13.89
C VAL A 1 18.06 -8.51 14.71
N LYS A 2 19.15 -9.27 14.53
CA LYS A 2 19.36 -10.51 15.28
C LYS A 2 19.88 -10.19 16.70
N LEU A 3 19.16 -10.67 17.70
CA LEU A 3 19.49 -10.52 19.12
C LEU A 3 19.65 -11.93 19.75
N PRO A 4 20.88 -12.45 19.85
CA PRO A 4 21.13 -13.73 20.52
C PRO A 4 20.84 -13.61 22.03
N VAL A 5 20.05 -14.55 22.56
CA VAL A 5 19.64 -14.51 23.97
C VAL A 5 20.83 -14.65 24.93
N SER A 6 21.83 -15.48 24.58
CA SER A 6 23.06 -15.62 25.37
C SER A 6 23.84 -14.31 25.43
N VAL A 7 23.98 -13.61 24.29
CA VAL A 7 24.68 -12.33 24.23
C VAL A 7 23.92 -11.24 25.00
N LEU A 8 22.56 -11.18 24.87
CA LEU A 8 21.75 -10.25 25.66
C LEU A 8 21.94 -10.43 27.15
N LYS A 9 22.06 -11.66 27.66
CA LYS A 9 22.27 -11.97 29.09
C LYS A 9 23.60 -11.48 29.63
N ASP A 10 24.57 -11.14 28.80
CA ASP A 10 25.78 -10.44 29.22
C ASP A 10 25.51 -8.98 29.63
N TYR A 11 24.37 -8.42 29.21
CA TYR A 11 23.97 -7.02 29.45
C TYR A 11 22.82 -6.93 30.46
N VAL A 12 21.87 -7.86 30.43
CA VAL A 12 20.67 -7.86 31.26
C VAL A 12 20.55 -9.17 32.01
N LYS A 13 20.46 -9.10 33.35
CA LYS A 13 20.09 -10.25 34.17
C LYS A 13 18.59 -10.41 34.09
N THR A 14 18.14 -11.48 33.47
CA THR A 14 16.72 -11.84 33.33
C THR A 14 16.54 -13.35 33.28
N ASP A 15 15.45 -13.83 33.88
CA ASP A 15 15.05 -15.24 33.85
C ASP A 15 14.04 -15.55 32.73
N LEU A 16 13.69 -14.54 31.92
CA LEU A 16 12.74 -14.71 30.81
C LEU A 16 13.28 -15.70 29.75
N SER A 17 12.38 -16.51 29.21
CA SER A 17 12.67 -17.36 28.04
C SER A 17 12.81 -16.50 26.77
N ALA A 18 13.27 -17.11 25.67
CA ALA A 18 13.35 -16.45 24.38
C ALA A 18 11.97 -15.94 23.90
N GLU A 19 10.94 -16.76 24.08
CA GLU A 19 9.56 -16.42 23.73
C GLU A 19 9.06 -15.23 24.56
N ALA A 20 9.27 -15.27 25.88
CA ALA A 20 8.83 -14.19 26.76
C ALA A 20 9.59 -12.87 26.49
N LEU A 21 10.87 -12.94 26.12
CA LEU A 21 11.65 -11.77 25.69
C LEU A 21 11.12 -11.20 24.37
N GLY A 22 10.78 -12.08 23.41
CA GLY A 22 10.18 -11.68 22.14
C GLY A 22 8.82 -11.01 22.32
N ASP A 23 7.96 -11.56 23.18
CA ASP A 23 6.66 -10.99 23.53
C ASP A 23 6.82 -9.61 24.20
N LEU A 24 7.78 -9.50 25.14
CA LEU A 24 8.07 -8.23 25.83
C LEU A 24 8.52 -7.17 24.83
N LEU A 25 9.45 -7.48 23.94
CA LEU A 25 9.92 -6.56 22.90
C LEU A 25 8.80 -6.16 21.95
N THR A 26 7.97 -7.11 21.51
CA THR A 26 6.80 -6.83 20.66
C THR A 26 5.84 -5.86 21.35
N MET A 27 5.53 -6.09 22.62
CA MET A 27 4.64 -5.21 23.39
C MET A 27 5.24 -3.82 23.67
N THR A 28 6.56 -3.66 23.53
CA THR A 28 7.24 -2.36 23.61
C THR A 28 7.50 -1.72 22.24
N GLY A 29 6.98 -2.31 21.14
CA GLY A 29 7.07 -1.75 19.80
C GLY A 29 8.23 -2.26 18.94
N PHE A 30 8.90 -3.33 19.39
CA PHE A 30 9.95 -4.02 18.66
C PHE A 30 9.47 -5.43 18.26
N GLU A 31 8.76 -5.53 17.16
CA GLU A 31 8.09 -6.75 16.73
C GLU A 31 9.08 -7.92 16.55
N LEU A 32 8.80 -9.03 17.24
CA LEU A 32 9.50 -10.30 16.99
C LEU A 32 8.99 -10.90 15.67
N GLU A 33 9.85 -11.02 14.65
CA GLU A 33 9.51 -11.70 13.40
C GLU A 33 9.58 -13.22 13.54
N GLU A 34 10.69 -13.73 14.11
CA GLU A 34 10.86 -15.16 14.38
C GLU A 34 11.93 -15.41 15.45
N ILE A 35 11.93 -16.62 16.01
CA ILE A 35 13.01 -17.13 16.86
C ILE A 35 13.80 -18.14 16.05
N LEU A 36 15.02 -17.75 15.68
CA LEU A 36 15.97 -18.59 14.96
C LEU A 36 16.74 -19.48 15.93
N GLU A 37 17.17 -20.64 15.47
CA GLU A 37 18.17 -21.47 16.16
C GLU A 37 19.48 -21.43 15.37
N ILE A 38 20.50 -20.77 15.90
CA ILE A 38 21.81 -20.64 15.27
C ILE A 38 22.86 -21.25 16.20
N ASN A 39 23.60 -22.25 15.72
CA ASN A 39 24.58 -23.00 16.50
C ASN A 39 24.03 -23.61 17.82
N GLY A 40 22.74 -23.95 17.86
CA GLY A 40 22.06 -24.49 19.04
C GLY A 40 21.63 -23.44 20.07
N GLU A 41 21.67 -22.14 19.70
CA GLU A 41 21.26 -21.02 20.54
C GLU A 41 20.06 -20.26 19.97
N PRO A 42 19.11 -19.82 20.81
CA PRO A 42 17.98 -19.02 20.37
C PRO A 42 18.43 -17.58 20.05
N VAL A 43 18.06 -17.12 18.85
CA VAL A 43 18.31 -15.77 18.35
C VAL A 43 16.98 -15.14 17.96
N LEU A 44 16.62 -14.04 18.60
CA LEU A 44 15.42 -13.28 18.28
C LEU A 44 15.70 -12.43 17.02
N ASP A 45 14.89 -12.58 15.97
CA ASP A 45 14.92 -11.64 14.84
C ASP A 45 13.86 -10.56 15.09
N VAL A 46 14.35 -9.35 15.37
CA VAL A 46 13.55 -8.22 15.83
C VAL A 46 13.49 -7.15 14.74
N ASN A 47 12.29 -6.76 14.38
CA ASN A 47 12.04 -5.67 13.45
C ASN A 47 12.25 -4.31 14.13
N ILE A 48 13.12 -3.48 13.59
CA ILE A 48 13.38 -2.13 14.11
C ILE A 48 12.68 -1.10 13.22
N MET A 49 11.74 -0.40 13.80
CA MET A 49 11.00 0.66 13.10
C MET A 49 11.94 1.80 12.65
N ALA A 50 11.56 2.48 11.58
CA ALA A 50 12.42 3.49 10.95
C ALA A 50 12.76 4.70 11.86
N ASN A 51 11.91 5.01 12.82
CA ASN A 51 12.08 6.09 13.80
C ASN A 51 12.82 5.65 15.08
N ARG A 52 13.06 4.33 15.28
CA ARG A 52 13.68 3.77 16.47
C ARG A 52 15.09 3.25 16.18
N GLY A 53 15.95 4.13 15.62
CA GLY A 53 17.35 3.80 15.35
C GLY A 53 18.15 3.33 16.58
N ASP A 54 17.78 3.79 17.76
CA ASP A 54 18.33 3.37 19.05
C ASP A 54 18.17 1.86 19.32
N GLY A 55 17.07 1.26 18.85
CA GLY A 55 16.83 -0.20 18.93
C GLY A 55 17.72 -1.05 18.01
N ALA A 56 18.46 -0.46 17.08
CA ALA A 56 19.33 -1.20 16.16
C ALA A 56 20.65 -1.68 16.82
N SER A 57 20.61 -1.95 18.13
CA SER A 57 21.76 -2.39 18.93
C SER A 57 21.34 -3.25 20.13
N ILE A 58 22.28 -4.07 20.62
CA ILE A 58 22.08 -4.84 21.86
C ILE A 58 21.81 -3.90 23.03
N LEU A 59 22.58 -2.81 23.13
CA LEU A 59 22.43 -1.79 24.19
C LEU A 59 21.03 -1.15 24.14
N GLY A 60 20.52 -0.81 22.96
CA GLY A 60 19.20 -0.21 22.80
C GLY A 60 18.08 -1.14 23.25
N LEU A 61 18.09 -2.39 22.78
CA LEU A 61 17.11 -3.39 23.18
C LEU A 61 17.21 -3.77 24.66
N ALA A 62 18.42 -3.79 25.22
CA ALA A 62 18.62 -4.00 26.64
C ALA A 62 17.96 -2.88 27.50
N ARG A 63 18.04 -1.62 27.07
CA ARG A 63 17.35 -0.49 27.75
C ARG A 63 15.82 -0.69 27.75
N GLU A 64 15.26 -1.15 26.66
CA GLU A 64 13.82 -1.42 26.58
C GLU A 64 13.36 -2.52 27.53
N ILE A 65 14.13 -3.61 27.60
CA ILE A 65 13.83 -4.71 28.53
C ILE A 65 13.90 -4.23 29.99
N LEU A 66 14.93 -3.46 30.35
CA LEU A 66 15.06 -2.90 31.72
C LEU A 66 13.92 -1.93 32.06
N ALA A 67 13.45 -1.14 31.09
CA ALA A 67 12.35 -0.21 31.31
C ALA A 67 10.99 -0.93 31.48
N LYS A 68 10.79 -2.07 30.81
CA LYS A 68 9.52 -2.81 30.82
C LYS A 68 9.44 -3.87 31.91
N ASP A 69 10.51 -4.60 32.18
CA ASP A 69 10.55 -5.68 33.17
C ASP A 69 11.16 -5.20 34.49
N PRO A 70 10.36 -4.98 35.54
CA PRO A 70 10.86 -4.54 36.83
C PRO A 70 11.72 -5.59 37.57
N ALA A 71 11.74 -6.86 37.09
CA ALA A 71 12.58 -7.91 37.63
C ALA A 71 13.95 -7.99 36.93
N ALA A 72 14.10 -7.33 35.79
CA ALA A 72 15.38 -7.28 35.09
C ALA A 72 16.35 -6.30 35.75
N GLU A 73 17.61 -6.69 35.83
CA GLU A 73 18.69 -5.84 36.37
C GLU A 73 19.81 -5.66 35.34
N PRO A 74 20.45 -4.49 35.26
CA PRO A 74 21.64 -4.31 34.44
C PRO A 74 22.81 -5.12 34.99
N THR A 75 23.64 -5.66 34.11
CA THR A 75 24.94 -6.22 34.52
C THR A 75 25.95 -5.11 34.77
N GLU A 76 27.12 -5.47 35.34
CA GLU A 76 28.21 -4.52 35.50
C GLU A 76 28.70 -3.95 34.16
N LEU A 77 28.73 -4.79 33.11
CA LEU A 77 29.08 -4.39 31.74
C LEU A 77 28.12 -3.31 31.23
N LEU A 78 26.81 -3.57 31.29
CA LEU A 78 25.81 -2.61 30.84
C LEU A 78 25.86 -1.31 31.65
N SER A 79 25.97 -1.40 33.00
CA SER A 79 26.06 -0.24 33.86
C SER A 79 27.27 0.63 33.51
N ARG A 80 28.43 0.02 33.18
CA ARG A 80 29.63 0.74 32.74
C ARG A 80 29.41 1.42 31.37
N LEU A 81 28.78 0.74 30.41
CA LEU A 81 28.50 1.30 29.08
C LEU A 81 27.48 2.45 29.16
N MET A 82 26.51 2.37 30.05
CA MET A 82 25.51 3.43 30.24
C MET A 82 26.07 4.64 31.03
N ALA A 83 27.04 4.44 31.89
CA ALA A 83 27.60 5.51 32.72
C ALA A 83 28.47 6.53 31.97
N ASP A 84 28.67 6.32 30.66
CA ASP A 84 29.47 7.18 29.78
C ASP A 84 30.81 7.61 30.42
N THR A 85 31.49 6.67 31.04
CA THR A 85 32.80 6.93 31.69
C THR A 85 33.87 6.88 30.60
N PRO A 86 34.43 8.03 30.22
CA PRO A 86 35.42 8.05 29.13
C PRO A 86 36.75 7.44 29.60
N ARG A 87 37.51 6.92 28.61
CA ARG A 87 38.89 6.46 28.89
C ARG A 87 39.73 7.56 29.50
N ARG A 88 40.70 7.18 30.35
CA ARG A 88 41.60 8.10 31.05
C ARG A 88 42.65 8.75 30.13
N ASP A 89 42.91 8.18 28.97
CA ASP A 89 43.88 8.64 27.94
C ASP A 89 43.33 9.78 27.03
N ARG A 90 42.82 10.85 27.63
CA ARG A 90 42.16 11.96 26.91
C ARG A 90 43.11 13.02 26.32
N ASP A 91 44.43 12.91 26.50
CA ASP A 91 45.36 13.82 25.87
C ASP A 91 45.44 13.51 24.36
N ASN A 92 44.82 14.35 23.54
CA ASN A 92 44.72 14.15 22.08
C ASN A 92 45.82 14.91 21.31
N ARG A 93 46.79 15.56 21.97
CA ARG A 93 47.82 16.35 21.30
C ARG A 93 48.68 15.52 20.37
N ASP A 94 48.96 14.28 20.71
CA ASP A 94 49.82 13.40 19.94
C ASP A 94 49.15 12.93 18.64
N ILE A 95 47.84 12.67 18.64
CA ILE A 95 47.12 12.26 17.44
C ILE A 95 47.01 13.42 16.44
N TRP A 96 46.78 14.67 16.90
CA TRP A 96 46.72 15.83 16.02
C TRP A 96 48.04 16.14 15.33
N SER A 97 49.17 15.66 15.85
CA SER A 97 50.43 15.73 15.14
C SER A 97 50.60 14.74 14.01
N GLN A 98 49.74 13.70 13.94
CA GLN A 98 49.81 12.57 13.01
C GLN A 98 48.66 12.51 12.05
N THR A 99 47.56 13.23 12.30
CA THR A 99 46.39 13.28 11.38
C THR A 99 45.66 14.63 11.52
N ASN A 100 44.93 15.01 10.47
CA ASN A 100 44.11 16.19 10.47
C ASN A 100 42.70 15.84 9.95
N ILE A 101 41.66 16.46 10.55
CA ILE A 101 40.26 16.28 10.16
C ILE A 101 39.71 17.61 9.71
N LYS A 102 39.05 17.63 8.52
CA LYS A 102 38.30 18.77 8.02
C LYS A 102 36.90 18.32 7.63
N ILE A 103 35.88 18.99 8.14
CA ILE A 103 34.50 18.78 7.74
C ILE A 103 34.08 19.95 6.86
N GLU A 104 33.70 19.70 5.60
CA GLU A 104 33.26 20.71 4.62
C GLU A 104 31.76 20.67 4.32
N SER A 105 31.07 19.58 4.75
CA SER A 105 29.63 19.43 4.51
C SER A 105 28.82 19.51 5.80
N GLN A 106 27.63 20.09 5.71
CA GLN A 106 26.66 20.10 6.81
C GLN A 106 26.01 18.72 7.07
N ALA A 107 26.17 17.78 6.15
CA ALA A 107 25.68 16.41 6.33
C ALA A 107 26.57 15.56 7.29
N CYS A 108 27.63 16.15 7.85
CA CYS A 108 28.42 15.56 8.92
C CYS A 108 28.45 16.50 10.12
N SER A 109 27.82 16.12 11.23
CA SER A 109 27.81 16.95 12.45
C SER A 109 29.10 16.82 13.26
N GLN A 110 29.69 15.64 13.23
CA GLN A 110 30.96 15.36 13.91
C GLN A 110 31.66 14.14 13.32
N TYR A 111 32.98 14.17 13.42
CA TYR A 111 33.86 13.14 12.92
C TYR A 111 35.01 12.95 13.89
N ALA A 112 35.31 11.72 14.26
CA ALA A 112 36.35 11.40 15.21
C ALA A 112 37.22 10.26 14.70
N LEU A 113 38.51 10.34 15.03
CA LEU A 113 39.53 9.35 14.68
C LEU A 113 40.31 8.92 15.93
N ARG A 114 40.72 7.65 15.92
CA ARG A 114 41.70 7.11 16.89
C ARG A 114 42.78 6.33 16.16
N LEU A 115 44.05 6.60 16.46
CA LEU A 115 45.16 5.98 15.79
C LEU A 115 45.77 4.90 16.69
N PHE A 116 45.93 3.72 16.11
CA PHE A 116 46.70 2.60 16.71
C PHE A 116 47.96 2.41 15.87
N PRO A 117 49.13 2.82 16.36
CA PRO A 117 50.36 2.83 15.57
C PRO A 117 50.96 1.43 15.37
N GLU A 118 50.62 0.50 16.26
CA GLU A 118 51.08 -0.90 16.23
C GLU A 118 49.87 -1.81 16.44
N VAL A 119 49.48 -2.53 15.40
CA VAL A 119 48.42 -3.54 15.47
C VAL A 119 48.87 -4.82 14.75
N THR A 120 48.27 -5.92 15.17
CA THR A 120 48.36 -7.19 14.43
C THR A 120 46.92 -7.55 13.97
N ASN A 121 46.69 -7.55 12.66
CA ASN A 121 45.42 -7.90 12.09
C ASN A 121 45.43 -9.35 11.61
N GLY A 122 44.84 -10.24 12.35
CA GLY A 122 44.74 -11.67 12.06
C GLY A 122 43.36 -12.21 12.34
N PRO A 123 43.19 -13.51 12.52
CA PRO A 123 41.91 -14.11 12.90
C PRO A 123 41.46 -13.59 14.28
N SER A 124 40.17 -13.34 14.38
CA SER A 124 39.55 -12.99 15.66
C SER A 124 39.58 -14.13 16.65
N PRO A 125 39.58 -13.86 17.97
CA PRO A 125 39.41 -14.91 18.97
C PRO A 125 38.07 -15.61 18.83
N GLU A 126 38.00 -16.88 19.22
CA GLU A 126 36.84 -17.75 19.01
C GLU A 126 35.52 -17.18 19.54
N TRP A 127 35.55 -16.56 20.74
CA TRP A 127 34.34 -15.95 21.31
C TRP A 127 33.76 -14.82 20.43
N LEU A 128 34.63 -14.03 19.77
CA LEU A 128 34.20 -12.93 18.89
C LEU A 128 33.60 -13.48 17.59
N GLN A 129 34.25 -14.51 17.02
CA GLN A 129 33.73 -15.18 15.81
C GLN A 129 32.34 -15.78 16.08
N GLN A 130 32.17 -16.54 17.18
CA GLN A 130 30.88 -17.12 17.56
C GLN A 130 29.79 -16.06 17.73
N ARG A 131 30.10 -14.94 18.40
CA ARG A 131 29.14 -13.85 18.59
C ARG A 131 28.71 -13.19 17.28
N LEU A 132 29.65 -12.95 16.38
CA LEU A 132 29.36 -12.40 15.06
C LEU A 132 28.50 -13.34 14.22
N GLU A 133 28.76 -14.64 14.27
CA GLU A 133 27.93 -15.65 13.60
C GLU A 133 26.49 -15.64 14.14
N LEU A 134 26.30 -15.57 15.45
CA LEU A 134 24.98 -15.43 16.07
C LEU A 134 24.26 -14.13 15.64
N LEU A 135 25.02 -13.04 15.48
CA LEU A 135 24.52 -11.76 14.97
C LEU A 135 24.30 -11.77 13.44
N GLY A 136 24.58 -12.90 12.77
CA GLY A 136 24.40 -13.09 11.34
C GLY A 136 25.51 -12.51 10.47
N GLN A 137 26.69 -12.27 11.06
CA GLN A 137 27.87 -11.77 10.37
C GLN A 137 28.90 -12.88 10.18
N ARG A 138 29.61 -12.83 9.05
CA ARG A 138 30.75 -13.70 8.81
C ARG A 138 32.03 -13.06 9.36
N PRO A 139 32.79 -13.73 10.22
CA PRO A 139 34.11 -13.26 10.64
C PRO A 139 35.06 -13.06 9.46
N VAL A 140 35.85 -11.99 9.45
CA VAL A 140 36.79 -11.62 8.39
C VAL A 140 38.21 -11.48 8.95
N SER A 141 38.42 -10.49 9.81
CA SER A 141 39.71 -10.23 10.47
C SER A 141 39.46 -9.43 11.75
N LEU A 142 40.40 -9.47 12.70
CA LEU A 142 40.23 -8.88 14.02
C LEU A 142 39.72 -7.42 14.00
N LEU A 143 40.34 -6.57 13.17
CA LEU A 143 39.96 -5.15 13.14
C LEU A 143 38.56 -4.96 12.57
N VAL A 144 38.21 -5.65 11.46
CA VAL A 144 36.88 -5.60 10.86
C VAL A 144 35.83 -6.19 11.81
N ASP A 145 36.14 -7.31 12.42
CA ASP A 145 35.23 -8.02 13.32
C ASP A 145 34.93 -7.19 14.58
N LEU A 146 35.92 -6.49 15.12
CA LEU A 146 35.72 -5.56 16.22
C LEU A 146 34.88 -4.35 15.84
N THR A 147 35.06 -3.78 14.64
CA THR A 147 34.19 -2.67 14.17
C THR A 147 32.75 -3.13 14.06
N ASN A 148 32.52 -4.33 13.50
CA ASN A 148 31.18 -4.92 13.40
C ASN A 148 30.60 -5.21 14.79
N TYR A 149 31.37 -5.84 15.68
CA TYR A 149 30.88 -6.16 17.03
C TYR A 149 30.43 -4.91 17.79
N VAL A 150 31.28 -3.85 17.81
CA VAL A 150 30.94 -2.58 18.49
C VAL A 150 29.70 -1.93 17.84
N MET A 151 29.56 -2.00 16.52
CA MET A 151 28.37 -1.52 15.82
C MET A 151 27.11 -2.26 16.27
N PHE A 152 27.13 -3.57 16.41
CA PHE A 152 25.98 -4.33 16.92
C PHE A 152 25.76 -4.11 18.43
N GLU A 153 26.82 -3.95 19.19
CA GLU A 153 26.75 -3.69 20.62
C GLU A 153 26.13 -2.33 20.94
N LEU A 154 26.63 -1.25 20.32
CA LEU A 154 26.32 0.14 20.67
C LEU A 154 25.43 0.87 19.65
N GLY A 155 25.23 0.32 18.46
CA GLY A 155 24.49 0.96 17.38
C GLY A 155 25.30 1.99 16.58
N GLN A 156 26.58 2.17 16.87
CA GLN A 156 27.47 3.13 16.21
C GLN A 156 28.38 2.41 15.20
N PRO A 157 28.19 2.59 13.88
CA PRO A 157 29.12 2.02 12.91
C PRO A 157 30.50 2.66 12.99
N LEU A 158 31.51 1.81 12.88
CA LEU A 158 32.93 2.17 12.85
C LEU A 158 33.52 1.76 11.52
N HIS A 159 34.60 2.43 11.10
CA HIS A 159 35.40 2.01 9.95
C HIS A 159 36.91 2.03 10.30
N ALA A 160 37.62 0.98 9.89
CA ALA A 160 39.05 0.85 10.10
C ALA A 160 39.79 1.08 8.77
N PHE A 161 40.63 2.09 8.73
CA PHE A 161 41.54 2.34 7.62
C PHE A 161 42.94 1.78 7.96
N ASP A 162 43.62 1.24 6.99
CA ASP A 162 45.08 1.06 7.10
C ASP A 162 45.74 2.45 7.13
N ALA A 163 46.29 2.84 8.25
CA ALA A 163 46.84 4.18 8.46
C ALA A 163 47.99 4.50 7.50
N ALA A 164 48.73 3.48 7.05
CA ALA A 164 49.84 3.64 6.10
C ALA A 164 49.36 3.98 4.68
N LEU A 165 48.12 3.62 4.35
CA LEU A 165 47.51 3.86 3.03
C LEU A 165 46.75 5.19 2.96
N VAL A 166 46.44 5.86 4.09
CA VAL A 166 45.79 7.17 4.12
C VAL A 166 46.76 8.29 3.70
N ARG A 167 46.55 8.80 2.52
CA ARG A 167 47.49 9.76 1.87
C ARG A 167 47.34 11.16 2.46
N GLY A 168 48.48 11.82 2.65
CA GLY A 168 48.52 13.18 3.20
C GLY A 168 48.20 13.29 4.67
N GLN A 169 48.06 12.19 5.40
CA GLN A 169 47.78 12.14 6.85
C GLN A 169 46.61 13.04 7.24
N ARG A 170 45.55 13.06 6.44
CA ARG A 170 44.37 13.88 6.68
C ARG A 170 43.12 13.18 6.17
N ILE A 171 42.01 13.50 6.81
CA ILE A 171 40.66 13.14 6.37
C ILE A 171 39.87 14.42 6.10
N VAL A 172 39.19 14.47 4.93
CA VAL A 172 38.30 15.53 4.54
C VAL A 172 36.91 14.93 4.28
N VAL A 173 35.92 15.38 5.05
CA VAL A 173 34.52 14.98 4.85
C VAL A 173 33.85 16.04 4.00
N ARG A 174 33.52 15.68 2.75
CA ARG A 174 32.95 16.60 1.75
C ARG A 174 31.90 15.92 0.88
N GLU A 175 31.17 16.68 0.13
CA GLU A 175 30.30 16.16 -0.89
C GLU A 175 31.08 15.74 -2.16
N ALA A 176 30.56 14.75 -2.89
CA ALA A 176 31.10 14.30 -4.15
C ALA A 176 31.00 15.40 -5.22
N LEU A 177 31.95 15.41 -6.12
CA LEU A 177 31.83 16.10 -7.40
C LEU A 177 31.04 15.21 -8.37
N ASP A 178 30.25 15.83 -9.24
CA ASP A 178 29.48 15.09 -10.23
C ASP A 178 30.39 14.28 -11.18
N GLY A 179 30.11 12.99 -11.33
CA GLY A 179 30.94 12.08 -12.12
C GLY A 179 32.24 11.63 -11.45
N GLU A 180 32.43 11.91 -10.15
CA GLU A 180 33.60 11.44 -9.41
C GLU A 180 33.56 9.91 -9.27
N MET A 181 34.68 9.22 -9.51
CA MET A 181 34.74 7.77 -9.51
C MET A 181 35.39 7.25 -8.25
N MET A 182 34.89 6.11 -7.75
CA MET A 182 35.45 5.41 -6.60
C MET A 182 35.20 3.90 -6.69
N THR A 183 36.21 3.09 -6.33
CA THR A 183 36.03 1.65 -6.16
C THR A 183 35.75 1.32 -4.69
N THR A 184 34.61 0.69 -4.45
CA THR A 184 34.12 0.30 -3.11
C THR A 184 34.68 -1.07 -2.70
N LEU A 185 34.52 -1.46 -1.41
CA LEU A 185 35.02 -2.74 -0.85
C LEU A 185 34.51 -4.00 -1.56
N ASP A 186 33.40 -3.91 -2.29
CA ASP A 186 32.85 -4.97 -3.13
C ASP A 186 33.51 -5.04 -4.53
N GLU A 187 34.63 -4.34 -4.72
CA GLU A 187 35.42 -4.26 -5.96
C GLU A 187 34.66 -3.65 -7.15
N ILE A 188 33.54 -2.95 -6.91
CA ILE A 188 32.76 -2.30 -7.97
C ILE A 188 33.16 -0.83 -8.08
N GLU A 189 33.53 -0.42 -9.30
CA GLU A 189 33.75 0.99 -9.62
C GLU A 189 32.39 1.70 -9.74
N ARG A 190 32.21 2.80 -9.02
CA ARG A 190 30.97 3.54 -8.93
C ARG A 190 31.18 4.99 -9.34
N GLU A 191 30.27 5.48 -10.18
CA GLU A 191 30.12 6.90 -10.48
C GLU A 191 29.28 7.54 -9.39
N LEU A 192 29.80 8.63 -8.82
CA LEU A 192 29.20 9.36 -7.72
C LEU A 192 28.52 10.62 -8.25
N GLU A 193 27.41 10.97 -7.63
CA GLU A 193 26.64 12.18 -7.97
C GLU A 193 26.87 13.28 -6.93
N ALA A 194 26.75 14.53 -7.36
CA ALA A 194 26.83 15.68 -6.46
C ALA A 194 25.83 15.56 -5.29
N GLY A 195 26.28 15.89 -4.08
CA GLY A 195 25.51 15.77 -2.84
C GLY A 195 25.62 14.41 -2.13
N MET A 196 26.30 13.43 -2.70
CA MET A 196 26.72 12.22 -1.95
C MET A 196 27.87 12.59 -1.02
N LEU A 197 27.76 12.21 0.27
CA LEU A 197 28.76 12.49 1.26
C LEU A 197 29.92 11.50 1.17
N LEU A 198 31.16 12.01 1.11
CA LEU A 198 32.37 11.23 0.99
C LEU A 198 33.33 11.48 2.15
N ILE A 199 34.06 10.42 2.50
CA ILE A 199 35.30 10.51 3.27
C ILE A 199 36.44 10.50 2.27
N CYS A 200 37.28 11.53 2.30
CA CYS A 200 38.41 11.68 1.41
C CYS A 200 39.71 11.76 2.20
N ASP A 201 40.79 11.27 1.63
CA ASP A 201 42.16 11.50 2.10
C ASP A 201 42.84 12.72 1.40
N GLY A 202 44.14 12.75 1.35
CA GLY A 202 44.88 13.82 0.67
C GLY A 202 44.77 13.82 -0.86
N GLU A 203 44.33 12.76 -1.46
CA GLU A 203 44.34 12.58 -2.94
C GLU A 203 42.94 12.33 -3.52
N GLY A 204 41.99 11.78 -2.74
CA GLY A 204 40.63 11.50 -3.28
C GLY A 204 39.71 10.75 -2.29
N PRO A 205 38.58 10.24 -2.78
CA PRO A 205 37.62 9.53 -1.96
C PRO A 205 38.16 8.17 -1.50
N VAL A 206 37.98 7.87 -0.22
CA VAL A 206 38.36 6.60 0.42
C VAL A 206 37.14 5.87 1.04
N ALA A 207 36.00 6.54 1.18
CA ALA A 207 34.73 5.90 1.56
C ALA A 207 33.53 6.73 1.11
N VAL A 208 32.41 6.05 0.86
CA VAL A 208 31.08 6.66 0.79
C VAL A 208 30.55 6.71 2.22
N ALA A 209 30.43 7.92 2.76
CA ALA A 209 30.15 8.16 4.19
C ALA A 209 28.88 7.45 4.66
N GLY A 210 29.01 6.60 5.67
CA GLY A 210 27.91 5.85 6.29
C GLY A 210 27.31 4.75 5.39
N VAL A 211 27.86 4.48 4.21
CA VAL A 211 27.35 3.47 3.27
C VAL A 211 28.36 2.34 3.07
N MET A 212 29.54 2.63 2.52
CA MET A 212 30.53 1.60 2.24
C MET A 212 31.95 2.20 2.11
N GLY A 213 32.93 1.52 2.67
CA GLY A 213 34.35 1.86 2.53
C GLY A 213 34.84 1.67 1.09
N GLY A 214 35.98 2.29 0.79
CA GLY A 214 36.71 2.10 -0.45
C GLY A 214 37.82 1.08 -0.33
N SER A 215 38.18 0.42 -1.43
CA SER A 215 39.23 -0.60 -1.51
C SER A 215 40.64 -0.06 -1.30
N THR A 216 40.86 1.25 -1.52
CA THR A 216 42.22 1.85 -1.53
C THR A 216 42.87 1.96 -0.16
N THR A 217 42.09 1.93 0.92
CA THR A 217 42.55 2.10 2.32
C THR A 217 42.08 0.95 3.22
N GLU A 218 41.69 -0.18 2.61
CA GLU A 218 41.20 -1.36 3.30
C GLU A 218 42.27 -1.99 4.18
N VAL A 219 41.87 -2.40 5.39
CA VAL A 219 42.73 -3.19 6.30
C VAL A 219 42.81 -4.63 5.83
N ASN A 220 44.00 -5.20 5.89
CA ASN A 220 44.29 -6.58 5.47
C ASN A 220 45.24 -7.26 6.46
N GLU A 221 45.68 -8.50 6.17
CA GLU A 221 46.55 -9.27 7.04
C GLU A 221 47.93 -8.62 7.25
N THR A 222 48.37 -7.72 6.36
CA THR A 222 49.64 -7.00 6.46
C THR A 222 49.55 -5.66 7.15
N THR A 223 48.35 -5.23 7.53
CA THR A 223 48.14 -3.97 8.22
C THR A 223 48.80 -3.96 9.60
N THR A 224 49.69 -3.02 9.82
CA THR A 224 50.44 -2.85 11.07
C THR A 224 50.07 -1.59 11.83
N SER A 225 49.28 -0.69 11.24
CA SER A 225 48.76 0.50 11.90
C SER A 225 47.32 0.76 11.46
N CYS A 226 46.43 1.10 12.37
CA CYS A 226 45.01 1.31 12.11
C CYS A 226 44.58 2.72 12.51
N LEU A 227 43.90 3.40 11.56
CA LEU A 227 43.20 4.64 11.82
C LEU A 227 41.70 4.32 11.87
N LEU A 228 41.13 4.39 13.09
CA LEU A 228 39.74 4.03 13.35
C LEU A 228 38.85 5.27 13.26
N GLU A 229 37.78 5.18 12.46
CA GLU A 229 36.75 6.22 12.27
C GLU A 229 35.51 5.96 13.11
N SER A 230 34.94 7.02 13.67
CA SER A 230 33.56 7.09 14.15
C SER A 230 32.99 8.46 13.80
N ALA A 231 31.76 8.50 13.32
CA ALA A 231 31.16 9.75 12.87
C ALA A 231 29.64 9.78 13.08
N HIS A 232 29.07 10.99 13.00
CA HIS A 232 27.64 11.19 12.91
C HIS A 232 27.29 11.90 11.59
N PHE A 233 26.54 11.18 10.73
CA PHE A 233 26.11 11.64 9.42
C PHE A 233 24.60 11.90 9.40
N ASP A 234 24.17 12.84 8.54
CA ASP A 234 22.77 13.11 8.28
C ASP A 234 22.07 11.87 7.71
N ASN A 235 21.02 11.41 8.38
CA ASN A 235 20.30 10.19 8.04
C ASN A 235 19.65 10.24 6.65
N GLN A 236 19.15 11.42 6.24
CA GLN A 236 18.53 11.59 4.92
C GLN A 236 19.57 11.56 3.79
N SER A 237 20.76 12.11 4.04
CA SER A 237 21.88 12.06 3.10
C SER A 237 22.32 10.61 2.86
N VAL A 238 22.56 9.84 3.94
CA VAL A 238 22.91 8.41 3.83
C VAL A 238 21.82 7.62 3.14
N ARG A 239 20.55 7.83 3.49
CA ARG A 239 19.41 7.15 2.85
C ARG A 239 19.30 7.44 1.35
N ARG A 240 19.50 8.69 0.92
CA ARG A 240 19.49 9.06 -0.50
C ARG A 240 20.65 8.39 -1.25
N THR A 241 21.86 8.48 -0.70
CA THR A 241 23.06 7.92 -1.30
C THR A 241 22.97 6.41 -1.48
N ARG A 242 22.58 5.66 -0.41
CA ARG A 242 22.45 4.21 -0.51
C ARG A 242 21.41 3.77 -1.53
N LYS A 243 20.27 4.49 -1.63
CA LYS A 243 19.22 4.20 -2.63
C LYS A 243 19.71 4.42 -4.06
N ARG A 244 20.44 5.51 -4.29
CA ARG A 244 21.03 5.84 -5.59
C ARG A 244 22.03 4.76 -6.04
N LEU A 245 22.88 4.34 -5.13
CA LEU A 245 23.91 3.33 -5.42
C LEU A 245 23.39 1.89 -5.38
N GLY A 246 22.12 1.67 -4.94
CA GLY A 246 21.54 0.33 -4.78
C GLY A 246 22.22 -0.49 -3.69
N LEU A 247 22.82 0.17 -2.69
CA LEU A 247 23.56 -0.48 -1.61
C LEU A 247 22.71 -0.58 -0.35
N GLN A 248 22.87 -1.69 0.37
CA GLN A 248 22.30 -1.88 1.70
C GLN A 248 23.32 -2.59 2.59
N THR A 249 23.84 -1.89 3.59
CA THR A 249 24.83 -2.39 4.55
C THR A 249 24.32 -2.21 5.96
N GLU A 250 24.90 -2.92 6.93
CA GLU A 250 24.60 -2.76 8.36
C GLU A 250 24.90 -1.34 8.86
N ALA A 251 25.93 -0.70 8.30
CA ALA A 251 26.25 0.69 8.60
C ALA A 251 25.15 1.63 8.06
N SER A 252 24.79 1.50 6.77
CA SER A 252 23.74 2.35 6.17
C SER A 252 22.38 2.14 6.82
N TYR A 253 22.06 0.92 7.25
CA TYR A 253 20.83 0.59 7.99
C TYR A 253 20.71 1.39 9.29
N ARG A 254 21.83 1.57 10.01
CA ARG A 254 21.87 2.34 11.26
C ARG A 254 21.89 3.84 11.01
N PHE A 255 22.78 4.31 10.14
CA PHE A 255 22.88 5.74 9.84
C PHE A 255 21.57 6.32 9.27
N GLU A 256 20.85 5.60 8.40
CA GLU A 256 19.57 6.09 7.85
C GLU A 256 18.45 6.18 8.87
N ARG A 257 18.61 5.52 10.05
CA ARG A 257 17.69 5.56 11.19
C ARG A 257 18.12 6.52 12.29
N SER A 258 19.23 7.22 12.08
CA SER A 258 19.95 8.08 13.01
C SER A 258 20.70 7.29 14.09
N VAL A 259 21.97 7.61 14.26
CA VAL A 259 22.85 7.10 15.32
C VAL A 259 23.02 8.16 16.39
N ASP A 260 23.37 7.72 17.61
CA ASP A 260 23.59 8.62 18.75
C ASP A 260 24.80 9.55 18.52
N PRO A 261 24.62 10.88 18.40
CA PRO A 261 25.76 11.81 18.22
C PRO A 261 26.71 11.81 19.42
N GLU A 262 26.24 11.53 20.65
CA GLU A 262 27.10 11.41 21.81
C GLU A 262 27.80 10.05 21.90
N GLY A 263 27.38 9.08 21.09
CA GLY A 263 27.96 7.76 20.95
C GLY A 263 29.30 7.70 20.19
N VAL A 264 29.62 8.74 19.40
CA VAL A 264 30.78 8.74 18.47
C VAL A 264 32.10 8.41 19.16
N VAL A 265 32.45 9.08 20.25
CA VAL A 265 33.72 8.81 20.98
C VAL A 265 33.61 7.57 21.83
N ARG A 266 32.43 7.28 22.40
CA ARG A 266 32.17 6.07 23.18
C ARG A 266 32.46 4.79 22.41
N ALA A 267 32.09 4.75 21.11
CA ALA A 267 32.38 3.60 20.25
C ALA A 267 33.88 3.42 20.00
N LEU A 268 34.61 4.52 19.77
CA LEU A 268 36.07 4.48 19.65
C LEU A 268 36.73 3.97 20.94
N ASP A 269 36.24 4.40 22.12
CA ASP A 269 36.72 3.95 23.42
C ASP A 269 36.46 2.46 23.63
N ARG A 270 35.24 1.99 23.28
CA ARG A 270 34.87 0.57 23.40
C ARG A 270 35.73 -0.32 22.51
N PHE A 271 35.95 0.09 21.27
CA PHE A 271 36.85 -0.62 20.37
C PHE A 271 38.27 -0.70 20.92
N ALA A 272 38.78 0.42 21.46
CA ALA A 272 40.12 0.47 22.04
C ALA A 272 40.25 -0.45 23.25
N ASP A 273 39.23 -0.50 24.14
CA ASP A 273 39.21 -1.41 25.28
C ASP A 273 39.29 -2.87 24.86
N LEU A 274 38.47 -3.27 23.86
CA LEU A 274 38.46 -4.63 23.34
C LEU A 274 39.77 -5.00 22.64
N LEU A 275 40.30 -4.10 21.80
CA LEU A 275 41.56 -4.35 21.11
C LEU A 275 42.74 -4.47 22.08
N GLU A 276 42.77 -3.61 23.10
CA GLU A 276 43.81 -3.67 24.15
C GLU A 276 43.70 -4.97 24.97
N GLU A 277 42.47 -5.41 25.30
CA GLU A 277 42.22 -6.67 26.02
C GLU A 277 42.70 -7.89 25.20
N ILE A 278 42.45 -7.90 23.90
CA ILE A 278 42.76 -9.05 23.03
C ILE A 278 44.24 -9.09 22.66
N THR A 279 44.84 -7.95 22.31
CA THR A 279 46.20 -7.89 21.71
C THR A 279 47.22 -7.15 22.52
N GLY A 280 46.81 -6.33 23.49
CA GLY A 280 47.65 -5.39 24.18
C GLY A 280 47.95 -4.09 23.42
N ALA A 281 47.43 -3.93 22.21
CA ALA A 281 47.62 -2.74 21.36
C ALA A 281 46.96 -1.51 21.98
N LYS A 282 47.67 -0.39 22.01
CA LYS A 282 47.22 0.86 22.62
C LYS A 282 47.11 1.98 21.60
N PRO A 283 46.11 2.85 21.70
CA PRO A 283 46.01 4.03 20.84
C PRO A 283 47.06 5.09 21.20
N VAL A 284 47.32 5.97 20.24
CA VAL A 284 48.10 7.20 20.47
C VAL A 284 47.21 8.26 21.10
N GLY A 285 47.27 8.39 22.41
CA GLY A 285 46.49 9.37 23.18
C GLY A 285 44.96 9.18 23.03
N GLY A 286 44.22 10.29 23.14
CA GLY A 286 42.78 10.31 23.00
C GLY A 286 42.31 10.34 21.56
N ALA A 287 40.99 10.49 21.32
CA ALA A 287 40.44 10.67 20.00
C ALA A 287 40.67 12.09 19.45
N ALA A 288 41.08 12.22 18.20
CA ALA A 288 40.95 13.46 17.46
C ALA A 288 39.50 13.62 17.01
N GLN A 289 38.83 14.69 17.45
CA GLN A 289 37.41 14.93 17.11
C GLN A 289 37.23 16.35 16.59
N VAL A 290 36.44 16.48 15.52
CA VAL A 290 35.91 17.77 15.03
C VAL A 290 34.40 17.71 15.15
N VAL A 291 33.85 18.72 15.85
CA VAL A 291 32.39 18.93 15.97
C VAL A 291 32.04 20.14 15.12
N ASN A 292 31.27 19.91 14.07
CA ASN A 292 30.77 20.95 13.15
C ASN A 292 29.56 21.66 13.77
N PHE A 293 28.64 20.90 14.34
CA PHE A 293 27.53 21.43 15.16
C PHE A 293 27.10 20.40 16.20
N THR A 294 26.64 20.91 17.34
CA THR A 294 26.18 20.07 18.46
C THR A 294 24.69 19.79 18.31
N TYR A 295 24.32 18.51 18.39
CA TYR A 295 22.92 18.10 18.48
C TYR A 295 22.30 18.63 19.77
N GLN A 296 21.06 19.13 19.67
CA GLN A 296 20.28 19.60 20.82
C GLN A 296 19.10 18.65 21.01
N PRO A 297 19.08 17.81 22.03
CA PRO A 297 17.93 16.97 22.35
C PRO A 297 16.67 17.81 22.61
N ALA A 298 15.51 17.22 22.37
CA ALA A 298 14.25 17.89 22.64
C ALA A 298 14.01 18.03 24.14
N GLU A 299 13.53 19.21 24.55
CA GLU A 299 13.04 19.48 25.91
C GLU A 299 11.56 19.82 25.81
N LEU A 300 10.70 19.06 26.50
CA LEU A 300 9.26 19.14 26.36
C LEU A 300 8.58 19.10 27.73
N ASP A 301 7.41 19.73 27.81
CA ASP A 301 6.50 19.57 28.95
C ASP A 301 5.48 18.47 28.61
N LEU A 302 5.25 17.53 29.55
CA LEU A 302 4.24 16.48 29.48
C LEU A 302 3.11 16.79 30.47
N SER A 303 1.95 17.16 29.96
CA SER A 303 0.72 17.37 30.74
C SER A 303 0.07 16.04 31.12
N LEU A 304 0.01 15.73 32.41
CA LEU A 304 -0.62 14.49 32.90
C LEU A 304 -2.13 14.45 32.58
N PRO A 305 -2.90 15.55 32.68
CA PRO A 305 -4.31 15.55 32.24
C PRO A 305 -4.47 15.15 30.77
N ARG A 306 -3.59 15.64 29.89
CA ARG A 306 -3.61 15.29 28.46
C ARG A 306 -3.18 13.83 28.23
N CYS A 307 -2.15 13.38 28.91
CA CYS A 307 -1.67 11.99 28.89
C CYS A 307 -2.82 11.03 29.29
N ARG A 308 -3.50 11.29 30.41
CA ARG A 308 -4.63 10.50 30.88
C ARG A 308 -5.81 10.51 29.88
N ALA A 309 -6.10 11.68 29.30
CA ALA A 309 -7.19 11.81 28.33
C ALA A 309 -6.91 11.02 27.05
N LEU A 310 -5.66 11.03 26.57
CA LEU A 310 -5.27 10.34 25.35
C LEU A 310 -5.17 8.83 25.54
N LEU A 311 -4.56 8.36 26.62
CA LEU A 311 -4.41 6.94 26.94
C LEU A 311 -5.70 6.31 27.49
N GLY A 312 -6.63 7.12 28.02
CA GLY A 312 -7.88 6.62 28.61
C GLY A 312 -7.70 5.94 29.97
N VAL A 313 -6.55 6.13 30.65
CA VAL A 313 -6.21 5.49 31.93
C VAL A 313 -5.69 6.51 32.95
N PRO A 314 -5.88 6.30 34.26
CA PRO A 314 -5.49 7.24 35.31
C PRO A 314 -3.99 7.12 35.67
N VAL A 315 -3.09 7.31 34.69
CA VAL A 315 -1.64 7.30 34.94
C VAL A 315 -1.28 8.35 35.98
N THR A 316 -0.53 7.95 36.98
CA THR A 316 0.01 8.85 38.00
C THR A 316 1.29 9.56 37.53
N ILE A 317 1.62 10.69 38.16
CA ILE A 317 2.84 11.43 37.82
C ILE A 317 4.10 10.58 38.07
N SER A 318 4.10 9.71 39.09
CA SER A 318 5.19 8.79 39.37
C SER A 318 5.34 7.72 38.29
N GLU A 319 4.25 7.06 37.90
CA GLU A 319 4.28 6.04 36.84
C GLU A 319 4.79 6.61 35.52
N ALA A 320 4.33 7.82 35.13
CA ALA A 320 4.83 8.49 33.94
C ALA A 320 6.33 8.85 34.04
N ALA A 321 6.76 9.37 35.20
CA ALA A 321 8.15 9.70 35.43
C ALA A 321 9.05 8.45 35.44
N ASP A 322 8.64 7.37 36.14
CA ASP A 322 9.37 6.11 36.20
C ASP A 322 9.53 5.46 34.84
N ALA A 323 8.46 5.49 34.02
CA ALA A 323 8.49 4.98 32.64
C ALA A 323 9.53 5.72 31.78
N LEU A 324 9.51 7.05 31.82
CA LEU A 324 10.45 7.88 31.06
C LEU A 324 11.89 7.76 31.57
N MET A 325 12.09 7.80 32.89
CA MET A 325 13.44 7.62 33.48
C MET A 325 14.02 6.24 33.17
N GLY A 326 13.19 5.18 33.16
CA GLY A 326 13.61 3.83 32.76
C GLY A 326 14.16 3.76 31.35
N LEU A 327 13.66 4.61 30.43
CA LEU A 327 14.12 4.75 29.04
C LEU A 327 15.31 5.71 28.87
N GLY A 328 15.78 6.33 29.96
CA GLY A 328 16.94 7.24 29.96
C GLY A 328 16.60 8.72 29.76
N PHE A 329 15.33 9.11 29.82
CA PHE A 329 14.93 10.52 29.78
C PHE A 329 15.29 11.22 31.10
N SER A 330 15.68 12.50 31.00
CA SER A 330 15.80 13.38 32.18
C SER A 330 14.41 13.90 32.53
N VAL A 331 13.96 13.67 33.79
CA VAL A 331 12.61 14.03 34.20
C VAL A 331 12.62 14.89 35.43
N THR A 332 11.89 16.01 35.43
CA THR A 332 11.64 16.84 36.60
C THR A 332 10.12 17.01 36.78
N ALA A 333 9.62 16.51 37.92
CA ALA A 333 8.22 16.62 38.25
C ALA A 333 7.85 18.04 38.71
N ARG A 334 6.71 18.56 38.23
CA ARG A 334 6.06 19.80 38.67
C ARG A 334 4.66 19.49 39.19
N PRO A 335 4.53 18.94 40.41
CA PRO A 335 3.26 18.41 40.92
C PRO A 335 2.13 19.46 41.00
N GLU A 336 2.47 20.71 41.29
CA GLU A 336 1.50 21.82 41.34
C GLU A 336 0.81 22.11 40.00
N GLU A 337 1.50 21.78 38.88
CA GLU A 337 1.00 21.96 37.51
C GLU A 337 0.46 20.67 36.90
N ASP A 338 0.51 19.54 37.64
CA ASP A 338 0.25 18.17 37.16
C ASP A 338 0.98 17.89 35.82
N CYS A 339 2.27 18.21 35.79
CA CYS A 339 3.13 18.23 34.60
C CYS A 339 4.53 17.66 34.92
N LEU A 340 5.17 17.08 33.89
CA LEU A 340 6.59 16.72 33.92
C LEU A 340 7.35 17.57 32.89
N TRP A 341 8.48 18.15 33.27
CA TRP A 341 9.47 18.58 32.29
C TRP A 341 10.35 17.38 31.95
N VAL A 342 10.56 17.16 30.64
CA VAL A 342 11.25 15.98 30.11
C VAL A 342 12.30 16.39 29.09
N GLY A 343 13.57 16.01 29.34
CA GLY A 343 14.65 16.11 28.37
C GLY A 343 14.90 14.75 27.70
N ALA A 344 14.81 14.71 26.36
CA ALA A 344 15.08 13.50 25.61
C ALA A 344 16.57 13.15 25.61
N PRO A 345 16.97 11.87 25.64
CA PRO A 345 18.38 11.49 25.49
C PRO A 345 18.81 11.64 24.02
N SER A 346 20.12 11.76 23.79
CA SER A 346 20.72 12.04 22.48
C SER A 346 20.43 10.99 21.41
N TRP A 347 20.10 9.77 21.78
CA TRP A 347 19.75 8.67 20.86
C TRP A 347 18.28 8.61 20.46
N ARG A 348 17.41 9.50 21.01
CA ARG A 348 15.97 9.54 20.72
C ARG A 348 15.64 10.72 19.79
N PHE A 349 15.84 10.53 18.47
CA PHE A 349 15.55 11.52 17.44
C PHE A 349 14.07 11.64 17.08
N ASP A 350 13.29 10.66 17.47
CA ASP A 350 11.86 10.54 17.23
C ASP A 350 11.02 11.44 18.16
N ILE A 351 11.59 11.89 19.25
CA ILE A 351 10.92 12.73 20.24
C ILE A 351 10.97 14.20 19.79
N ALA A 352 9.81 14.73 19.40
CA ALA A 352 9.67 16.12 18.93
C ALA A 352 8.45 16.83 19.53
N ARG A 353 7.47 16.09 20.04
CA ARG A 353 6.20 16.62 20.56
C ARG A 353 5.78 15.90 21.82
N GLU A 354 4.83 16.50 22.55
CA GLU A 354 4.24 15.93 23.75
C GLU A 354 3.62 14.54 23.52
N GLU A 355 2.99 14.33 22.35
CA GLU A 355 2.40 13.04 21.97
C GLU A 355 3.43 11.92 21.93
N ASP A 356 4.66 12.22 21.51
CA ASP A 356 5.74 11.24 21.45
C ASP A 356 6.12 10.79 22.89
N LEU A 357 6.07 11.68 23.88
CA LEU A 357 6.24 11.33 25.29
C LEU A 357 5.07 10.54 25.85
N ILE A 358 3.84 10.85 25.44
CA ILE A 358 2.63 10.10 25.84
C ILE A 358 2.71 8.65 25.30
N GLU A 359 3.20 8.46 24.07
CA GLU A 359 3.46 7.14 23.51
C GLU A 359 4.44 6.35 24.36
N GLU A 360 5.57 6.96 24.76
CA GLU A 360 6.57 6.32 25.61
C GLU A 360 5.97 5.89 26.97
N VAL A 361 5.21 6.76 27.60
CA VAL A 361 4.50 6.42 28.82
C VAL A 361 3.51 5.26 28.58
N GLY A 362 2.72 5.33 27.51
CA GLY A 362 1.69 4.32 27.19
C GLY A 362 2.27 2.93 26.94
N ARG A 363 3.35 2.82 26.15
CA ARG A 363 3.97 1.52 25.82
C ARG A 363 4.68 0.87 27.02
N ILE A 364 5.31 1.66 27.89
CA ILE A 364 5.95 1.14 29.13
C ILE A 364 4.88 0.81 30.18
N TYR A 365 3.86 1.68 30.37
CA TYR A 365 2.71 1.39 31.20
C TYR A 365 2.05 0.07 30.81
N GLY A 366 1.94 -0.20 29.51
CA GLY A 366 1.41 -1.42 28.91
C GLY A 366 0.01 -1.23 28.34
N TYR A 367 -0.11 -1.35 27.02
CA TYR A 367 -1.39 -1.26 26.34
C TYR A 367 -2.38 -2.36 26.75
N GLU A 368 -1.86 -3.50 27.20
CA GLU A 368 -2.64 -4.61 27.77
C GLU A 368 -3.37 -4.26 29.08
N ARG A 369 -2.95 -3.18 29.75
CA ARG A 369 -3.59 -2.66 30.98
C ARG A 369 -4.70 -1.65 30.70
N ILE A 370 -4.83 -1.21 29.43
CA ILE A 370 -5.87 -0.27 29.03
C ILE A 370 -7.19 -1.03 28.87
N PRO A 371 -8.26 -0.66 29.61
CA PRO A 371 -9.52 -1.38 29.54
C PRO A 371 -10.21 -1.16 28.19
N GLU A 372 -10.79 -2.22 27.65
CA GLU A 372 -11.67 -2.12 26.50
C GLU A 372 -12.98 -1.42 26.89
N TRP A 373 -13.30 -0.33 26.22
CA TRP A 373 -14.56 0.38 26.41
C TRP A 373 -15.49 0.05 25.25
N PRO A 374 -16.74 -0.37 25.54
CA PRO A 374 -17.73 -0.49 24.48
C PRO A 374 -17.98 0.89 23.86
N VAL A 375 -18.08 0.93 22.55
CA VAL A 375 -18.41 2.17 21.86
C VAL A 375 -19.76 2.67 22.37
N ALA A 376 -19.75 3.80 23.11
CA ALA A 376 -20.96 4.45 23.56
C ALA A 376 -21.60 5.16 22.36
N GLY A 377 -22.74 4.68 21.93
CA GLY A 377 -23.51 5.28 20.84
C GLY A 377 -24.97 4.85 20.89
N SER A 378 -25.86 5.62 20.29
CA SER A 378 -27.21 5.15 20.02
C SER A 378 -27.10 3.97 19.04
N ASN A 379 -27.68 2.83 19.40
CA ASN A 379 -27.86 1.70 18.48
C ASN A 379 -28.86 2.11 17.38
N GLY A 380 -28.42 2.99 16.48
CA GLY A 380 -29.12 3.21 15.23
C GLY A 380 -29.02 1.94 14.40
N ILE A 381 -30.11 1.48 13.84
CA ILE A 381 -30.06 0.44 12.81
C ILE A 381 -29.29 1.08 11.66
N GLY A 382 -28.02 0.72 11.54
CA GLY A 382 -27.21 1.10 10.41
C GLY A 382 -27.76 0.48 9.14
N GLY A 383 -27.49 1.08 8.00
CA GLY A 383 -27.81 0.56 6.68
C GLY A 383 -27.32 1.50 5.61
N ALA A 384 -27.05 0.96 4.44
CA ALA A 384 -26.74 1.78 3.30
C ALA A 384 -28.00 2.54 2.84
N HIS A 385 -27.89 3.86 2.75
CA HIS A 385 -28.96 4.77 2.33
C HIS A 385 -28.53 5.59 1.10
N GLY A 386 -29.49 6.25 0.46
CA GLY A 386 -29.19 7.12 -0.66
C GLY A 386 -28.51 6.39 -1.82
N TYR A 387 -27.41 6.96 -2.30
CA TYR A 387 -26.67 6.42 -3.45
C TYR A 387 -26.05 5.03 -3.16
N GLU A 388 -25.47 4.83 -1.99
CA GLU A 388 -24.86 3.53 -1.60
C GLU A 388 -25.92 2.42 -1.52
N GLY A 389 -27.05 2.68 -0.85
CA GLY A 389 -28.15 1.73 -0.79
C GLY A 389 -28.80 1.46 -2.16
N TRP A 390 -28.73 2.43 -3.06
CA TRP A 390 -29.16 2.23 -4.43
C TRP A 390 -28.17 1.34 -5.21
N GLN A 391 -26.86 1.52 -5.05
CA GLN A 391 -25.84 0.63 -5.64
C GLN A 391 -26.02 -0.81 -5.18
N ASP A 392 -26.33 -1.04 -3.90
CA ASP A 392 -26.61 -2.39 -3.39
C ASP A 392 -27.83 -3.00 -4.06
N ARG A 393 -28.89 -2.22 -4.31
CA ARG A 393 -30.05 -2.68 -5.08
C ARG A 393 -29.70 -3.02 -6.53
N VAL A 394 -28.83 -2.25 -7.18
CA VAL A 394 -28.34 -2.54 -8.53
C VAL A 394 -27.57 -3.85 -8.55
N ARG A 395 -26.66 -4.06 -7.58
CA ARG A 395 -25.89 -5.30 -7.44
C ARG A 395 -26.80 -6.51 -7.25
N GLU A 396 -27.73 -6.41 -6.31
CA GLU A 396 -28.70 -7.46 -6.02
C GLU A 396 -29.57 -7.79 -7.26
N ALA A 397 -29.97 -6.76 -8.00
CA ALA A 397 -30.72 -6.95 -9.23
C ALA A 397 -29.92 -7.68 -10.31
N ALA A 398 -28.64 -7.36 -10.46
CA ALA A 398 -27.75 -8.05 -11.40
C ALA A 398 -27.60 -9.54 -11.03
N LEU A 399 -27.36 -9.84 -9.74
CA LEU A 399 -27.32 -11.21 -9.23
C LEU A 399 -28.64 -11.97 -9.48
N ARG A 400 -29.78 -11.35 -9.22
CA ARG A 400 -31.13 -11.95 -9.46
C ARG A 400 -31.42 -12.15 -10.93
N ALA A 401 -30.83 -11.34 -11.81
CA ALA A 401 -30.92 -11.52 -13.25
C ALA A 401 -30.03 -12.67 -13.77
N GLY A 402 -29.31 -13.37 -12.88
CA GLY A 402 -28.47 -14.51 -13.19
C GLY A 402 -27.10 -14.12 -13.75
N LEU A 403 -26.56 -12.99 -13.30
CA LEU A 403 -25.19 -12.60 -13.58
C LEU A 403 -24.26 -12.98 -12.42
N ASP A 404 -23.03 -13.36 -12.74
CA ASP A 404 -21.97 -13.62 -11.78
C ASP A 404 -21.08 -12.39 -11.61
N GLN A 405 -20.83 -11.98 -10.37
CA GLN A 405 -19.99 -10.82 -10.07
C GLN A 405 -18.51 -11.15 -10.23
N CYS A 406 -17.79 -10.30 -10.97
CA CYS A 406 -16.34 -10.32 -11.06
C CYS A 406 -15.75 -9.11 -10.32
N LEU A 407 -14.49 -9.26 -9.90
CA LEU A 407 -13.66 -8.19 -9.38
C LEU A 407 -12.33 -8.22 -10.13
N SER A 408 -12.04 -7.19 -10.89
CA SER A 408 -10.79 -7.02 -11.61
C SER A 408 -9.89 -5.98 -10.94
N HIS A 409 -8.59 -6.04 -11.23
CA HIS A 409 -7.64 -5.06 -10.71
C HIS A 409 -7.92 -3.65 -11.23
N THR A 410 -7.75 -2.65 -10.37
CA THR A 410 -7.84 -1.23 -10.74
C THR A 410 -6.71 -0.81 -11.68
N LEU A 411 -5.54 -1.42 -11.50
CA LEU A 411 -4.38 -1.25 -12.38
C LEU A 411 -4.38 -2.32 -13.46
N ARG A 412 -4.10 -1.92 -14.69
CA ARG A 412 -4.04 -2.81 -15.83
C ARG A 412 -2.96 -2.45 -16.84
N LYS A 413 -2.74 -3.30 -17.79
CA LYS A 413 -1.96 -3.00 -18.98
C LYS A 413 -2.75 -2.10 -19.92
N ALA A 414 -2.09 -1.16 -20.58
CA ALA A 414 -2.69 -0.43 -21.68
C ALA A 414 -2.93 -1.36 -22.88
N HIS A 415 -4.12 -1.29 -23.46
CA HIS A 415 -4.48 -2.01 -24.69
C HIS A 415 -4.32 -1.10 -25.90
N GLY A 416 -3.97 -1.68 -27.06
CA GLY A 416 -3.79 -0.91 -28.28
C GLY A 416 -5.07 -0.25 -28.83
N LEU A 417 -6.23 -0.56 -28.24
CA LEU A 417 -7.53 0.06 -28.54
C LEU A 417 -7.92 1.18 -27.56
N ASP A 418 -7.13 1.40 -26.52
CA ASP A 418 -7.34 2.54 -25.64
C ASP A 418 -6.93 3.84 -26.34
N ALA A 419 -7.73 4.87 -26.24
CA ALA A 419 -7.28 6.21 -26.59
C ALA A 419 -6.23 6.64 -25.55
N ALA A 420 -5.02 6.99 -26.00
CA ALA A 420 -3.93 7.38 -25.10
C ALA A 420 -4.28 8.60 -24.23
N SER A 421 -5.18 9.46 -24.70
CA SER A 421 -5.71 10.62 -23.96
C SER A 421 -6.59 10.26 -22.77
N ASP A 422 -7.07 9.00 -22.66
CA ASP A 422 -8.04 8.60 -21.63
C ASP A 422 -7.42 7.73 -20.55
N LEU A 423 -6.11 7.50 -20.60
CA LEU A 423 -5.39 6.67 -19.66
C LEU A 423 -4.60 7.50 -18.67
N VAL A 424 -4.69 7.13 -17.40
CA VAL A 424 -3.88 7.68 -16.31
C VAL A 424 -2.71 6.73 -16.03
N PRO A 425 -1.48 7.04 -16.49
CA PRO A 425 -0.32 6.20 -16.26
C PRO A 425 0.24 6.37 -14.85
N LEU A 426 0.80 5.29 -14.29
CA LEU A 426 1.60 5.36 -13.07
C LEU A 426 3.03 5.81 -13.39
N LEU A 427 3.63 6.64 -12.52
CA LEU A 427 5.02 7.08 -12.67
C LEU A 427 6.02 5.94 -12.50
N ASN A 428 5.74 5.00 -11.60
CA ASN A 428 6.64 3.91 -11.23
C ASN A 428 5.85 2.60 -11.05
N PRO A 429 5.31 2.01 -12.12
CA PRO A 429 4.54 0.77 -12.02
C PRO A 429 5.45 -0.41 -11.64
N HIS A 430 4.94 -1.32 -10.81
CA HIS A 430 5.67 -2.54 -10.45
C HIS A 430 5.92 -3.47 -11.66
N SER A 431 5.05 -3.42 -12.64
CA SER A 431 5.18 -4.18 -13.89
C SER A 431 4.39 -3.51 -15.02
N PRO A 432 4.69 -3.81 -16.30
CA PRO A 432 3.90 -3.34 -17.44
C PRO A 432 2.42 -3.75 -17.36
N GLU A 433 2.11 -4.84 -16.67
CA GLU A 433 0.74 -5.34 -16.49
C GLU A 433 -0.10 -4.45 -15.55
N HIS A 434 0.54 -3.56 -14.77
CA HIS A 434 -0.08 -2.64 -13.83
C HIS A 434 0.31 -1.17 -14.10
N ALA A 435 0.46 -0.82 -15.38
CA ALA A 435 1.03 0.47 -15.78
C ALA A 435 0.03 1.64 -15.79
N VAL A 436 -1.28 1.36 -15.89
CA VAL A 436 -2.31 2.41 -16.00
C VAL A 436 -3.50 2.12 -15.10
N LEU A 437 -4.20 3.17 -14.66
CA LEU A 437 -5.51 3.04 -14.05
C LEU A 437 -6.55 2.67 -15.10
N ARG A 438 -7.52 1.82 -14.75
CA ARG A 438 -8.61 1.42 -15.64
C ARG A 438 -9.57 2.58 -15.90
N ASN A 439 -9.86 2.86 -17.16
CA ASN A 439 -10.85 3.86 -17.61
C ASN A 439 -12.20 3.22 -17.97
N SER A 440 -12.30 1.89 -17.95
CA SER A 440 -13.47 1.08 -18.22
C SER A 440 -13.34 -0.25 -17.47
N LEU A 441 -14.47 -0.88 -17.11
CA LEU A 441 -14.52 -2.23 -16.54
C LEU A 441 -14.54 -3.33 -17.60
N LEU A 442 -14.89 -3.01 -18.85
CA LEU A 442 -15.02 -3.99 -19.93
C LEU A 442 -13.74 -4.78 -20.23
N PRO A 443 -12.53 -4.18 -20.24
CA PRO A 443 -11.29 -4.95 -20.43
C PRO A 443 -11.07 -6.01 -19.35
N GLY A 444 -11.33 -5.68 -18.09
CA GLY A 444 -11.24 -6.62 -16.97
C GLY A 444 -12.25 -7.78 -17.10
N LEU A 445 -13.50 -7.48 -17.48
CA LEU A 445 -14.50 -8.51 -17.76
C LEU A 445 -14.13 -9.39 -18.95
N ALA A 446 -13.54 -8.83 -20.00
CA ALA A 446 -13.05 -9.59 -21.15
C ALA A 446 -11.96 -10.59 -20.73
N GLU A 447 -10.99 -10.15 -19.92
CA GLU A 447 -9.95 -11.04 -19.37
C GLU A 447 -10.56 -12.12 -18.49
N ALA A 448 -11.50 -11.78 -17.61
CA ALA A 448 -12.20 -12.73 -16.76
C ALA A 448 -12.96 -13.76 -17.60
N ALA A 449 -13.65 -13.33 -18.67
CA ALA A 449 -14.35 -14.22 -19.58
C ALA A 449 -13.41 -15.21 -20.27
N LEU A 450 -12.27 -14.75 -20.77
CA LEU A 450 -11.27 -15.61 -21.42
C LEU A 450 -10.67 -16.64 -20.45
N ARG A 451 -10.35 -16.23 -19.23
CA ARG A 451 -9.85 -17.15 -18.18
C ARG A 451 -10.86 -18.24 -17.81
N ASN A 452 -12.15 -17.95 -17.99
CA ASN A 452 -13.25 -18.90 -17.75
C ASN A 452 -13.74 -19.60 -19.04
N GLY A 453 -12.92 -19.69 -20.08
CA GLY A 453 -13.21 -20.44 -21.30
C GLY A 453 -13.97 -19.67 -22.38
N GLY A 454 -14.35 -18.41 -22.13
CA GLY A 454 -14.90 -17.50 -23.15
C GLY A 454 -16.31 -17.79 -23.66
N GLN A 455 -16.99 -18.83 -23.17
CA GLN A 455 -18.32 -19.26 -23.63
C GLN A 455 -19.30 -19.47 -22.48
N ASP A 456 -20.58 -19.26 -22.75
CA ASP A 456 -21.69 -19.47 -21.81
C ASP A 456 -21.55 -18.69 -20.50
N LEU A 457 -21.06 -17.45 -20.57
CA LEU A 457 -20.78 -16.62 -19.43
C LEU A 457 -21.75 -15.43 -19.33
N ARG A 458 -22.10 -15.08 -18.11
CA ARG A 458 -22.96 -13.94 -17.76
C ARG A 458 -22.31 -13.20 -16.60
N LEU A 459 -21.41 -12.28 -16.90
CA LEU A 459 -20.55 -11.61 -15.93
C LEU A 459 -20.96 -10.14 -15.73
N PHE A 460 -20.76 -9.64 -14.53
CA PHE A 460 -20.81 -8.20 -14.27
C PHE A 460 -19.73 -7.77 -13.28
N GLU A 461 -19.37 -6.52 -13.34
CA GLU A 461 -18.52 -5.85 -12.36
C GLU A 461 -19.09 -4.49 -12.02
N MET A 462 -19.06 -4.14 -10.73
CA MET A 462 -19.28 -2.77 -10.24
C MET A 462 -17.98 -2.26 -9.63
N GLY A 463 -17.50 -1.12 -10.10
CA GLY A 463 -16.23 -0.58 -9.62
C GLY A 463 -15.98 0.84 -10.09
N ARG A 464 -14.88 1.40 -9.62
CA ARG A 464 -14.47 2.73 -10.06
C ARG A 464 -13.60 2.68 -11.30
N VAL A 465 -13.77 3.67 -12.17
CA VAL A 465 -12.96 3.92 -13.35
C VAL A 465 -12.42 5.34 -13.32
N PHE A 466 -11.31 5.57 -13.99
CA PHE A 466 -10.50 6.77 -13.83
C PHE A 466 -10.16 7.39 -15.18
N THR A 467 -10.22 8.71 -15.24
CA THR A 467 -9.66 9.53 -16.32
C THR A 467 -8.82 10.63 -15.70
N ASP A 468 -8.10 11.42 -16.48
CA ASP A 468 -7.28 12.53 -15.98
C ASP A 468 -8.05 13.48 -15.04
N ALA A 469 -9.35 13.66 -15.28
CA ALA A 469 -10.16 14.66 -14.60
C ALA A 469 -11.17 14.04 -13.61
N THR A 470 -11.49 12.75 -13.72
CA THR A 470 -12.64 12.18 -13.01
C THR A 470 -12.41 10.76 -12.51
N GLU A 471 -13.03 10.46 -11.39
CA GLU A 471 -13.25 9.11 -10.87
C GLU A 471 -14.76 8.88 -10.85
N ARG A 472 -15.25 7.78 -11.44
CA ARG A 472 -16.67 7.46 -11.55
C ARG A 472 -16.98 6.04 -11.17
N ALA A 473 -18.13 5.82 -10.56
CA ALA A 473 -18.66 4.48 -10.33
C ALA A 473 -19.33 3.95 -11.59
N GLN A 474 -18.96 2.75 -12.01
CA GLN A 474 -19.46 2.11 -13.23
C GLN A 474 -20.00 0.71 -12.91
N LEU A 475 -21.01 0.28 -13.69
CA LEU A 475 -21.41 -1.11 -13.83
C LEU A 475 -21.12 -1.54 -15.26
N ALA A 476 -20.42 -2.65 -15.44
CA ALA A 476 -20.28 -3.30 -16.73
C ALA A 476 -20.87 -4.70 -16.72
N ILE A 477 -21.44 -5.13 -17.84
CA ILE A 477 -22.00 -6.46 -18.05
C ILE A 477 -21.39 -7.06 -19.32
N LEU A 478 -21.08 -8.36 -19.27
CA LEU A 478 -20.60 -9.14 -20.41
C LEU A 478 -21.38 -10.47 -20.47
N MET A 479 -21.95 -10.77 -21.63
CA MET A 479 -22.66 -12.03 -21.87
C MET A 479 -22.14 -12.69 -23.15
N THR A 480 -21.85 -14.01 -23.07
CA THR A 480 -21.42 -14.83 -24.23
C THR A 480 -22.18 -16.16 -24.27
N GLY A 481 -22.20 -16.79 -25.42
CA GLY A 481 -22.67 -18.16 -25.58
C GLY A 481 -24.19 -18.28 -25.60
N GLN A 482 -24.77 -19.08 -24.71
CA GLN A 482 -26.20 -19.35 -24.67
C GLN A 482 -26.97 -18.26 -23.91
N GLY A 483 -28.13 -17.86 -24.40
CA GLY A 483 -29.00 -16.85 -23.77
C GLY A 483 -29.59 -17.30 -22.42
N ARG A 484 -29.67 -18.61 -22.20
CA ARG A 484 -30.15 -19.24 -20.95
C ARG A 484 -29.19 -20.30 -20.50
N GLY A 485 -29.16 -20.58 -19.19
CA GLY A 485 -28.34 -21.66 -18.62
C GLY A 485 -28.74 -23.05 -19.15
N PRO A 486 -28.00 -24.10 -18.76
CA PRO A 486 -28.24 -25.47 -19.22
C PRO A 486 -29.70 -25.85 -19.09
N ASP A 487 -30.29 -26.38 -20.17
CA ASP A 487 -31.70 -26.78 -20.24
C ASP A 487 -31.79 -28.29 -20.55
N TRP A 488 -32.75 -28.96 -19.93
CA TRP A 488 -33.00 -30.39 -20.14
C TRP A 488 -33.62 -30.67 -21.52
N ARG A 489 -34.09 -29.64 -22.23
CA ARG A 489 -34.68 -29.75 -23.58
C ARG A 489 -33.59 -30.10 -24.59
N LYS A 490 -33.93 -31.02 -25.50
CA LYS A 490 -32.99 -31.59 -26.48
C LYS A 490 -32.46 -30.59 -27.52
N ASP A 491 -33.20 -29.52 -27.76
CA ASP A 491 -32.86 -28.53 -28.80
C ASP A 491 -31.85 -27.46 -28.32
N GLY A 492 -31.40 -27.59 -27.08
CA GLY A 492 -30.48 -26.63 -26.45
C GLY A 492 -31.12 -25.26 -26.19
N ALA A 493 -30.41 -24.41 -25.48
CA ALA A 493 -30.79 -23.00 -25.35
C ALA A 493 -30.36 -22.24 -26.62
N PRO A 494 -31.16 -21.29 -27.11
CA PRO A 494 -30.74 -20.42 -28.21
C PRO A 494 -29.50 -19.63 -27.82
N ALA A 495 -28.66 -19.29 -28.79
CA ALA A 495 -27.54 -18.40 -28.59
C ALA A 495 -28.01 -17.06 -28.02
N ALA A 496 -27.24 -16.48 -27.12
CA ALA A 496 -27.52 -15.16 -26.59
C ALA A 496 -27.56 -14.11 -27.71
N ASP A 497 -28.47 -13.18 -27.56
CA ASP A 497 -28.61 -12.06 -28.49
C ASP A 497 -28.69 -10.71 -27.78
N PHE A 498 -28.85 -9.64 -28.51
CA PHE A 498 -29.01 -8.29 -27.97
C PHE A 498 -30.20 -8.20 -27.01
N PHE A 499 -31.28 -8.92 -27.25
CA PHE A 499 -32.50 -8.84 -26.46
C PHE A 499 -32.37 -9.58 -25.13
N ASP A 500 -31.52 -10.60 -25.06
CA ASP A 500 -31.18 -11.25 -23.79
C ASP A 500 -30.49 -10.25 -22.84
N LEU A 501 -29.45 -9.54 -23.32
CA LEU A 501 -28.78 -8.50 -22.50
C LEU A 501 -29.72 -7.34 -22.19
N LYS A 502 -30.54 -6.91 -23.15
CA LYS A 502 -31.58 -5.87 -22.95
C LYS A 502 -32.55 -6.29 -21.85
N GLY A 503 -33.04 -7.53 -21.85
CA GLY A 503 -33.95 -8.05 -20.84
C GLY A 503 -33.31 -8.09 -19.43
N VAL A 504 -32.04 -8.46 -19.33
CA VAL A 504 -31.26 -8.37 -18.09
C VAL A 504 -31.21 -6.92 -17.61
N LEU A 505 -30.84 -5.99 -18.48
CA LEU A 505 -30.73 -4.57 -18.10
C LEU A 505 -32.09 -3.96 -17.73
N GLU A 506 -33.19 -4.34 -18.42
CA GLU A 506 -34.58 -3.95 -18.06
C GLU A 506 -34.97 -4.46 -16.66
N ALA A 507 -34.56 -5.68 -16.30
CA ALA A 507 -34.80 -6.23 -14.97
C ALA A 507 -34.01 -5.46 -13.91
N VAL A 508 -32.75 -5.15 -14.18
CA VAL A 508 -31.90 -4.32 -13.28
C VAL A 508 -32.50 -2.91 -13.15
N ALA A 509 -32.85 -2.26 -14.24
CA ALA A 509 -33.44 -0.92 -14.28
C ALA A 509 -34.72 -0.82 -13.44
N ARG A 510 -35.61 -1.82 -13.61
CA ARG A 510 -36.87 -1.91 -12.85
C ARG A 510 -36.63 -2.03 -11.35
N HIS A 511 -35.68 -2.88 -10.94
CA HIS A 511 -35.36 -3.09 -9.53
C HIS A 511 -34.61 -1.89 -8.94
N ALA A 512 -33.73 -1.27 -9.72
CA ALA A 512 -33.04 -0.03 -9.37
C ALA A 512 -33.95 1.20 -9.35
N ALA A 513 -35.18 1.06 -9.84
CA ALA A 513 -36.16 2.13 -10.03
C ALA A 513 -35.54 3.28 -10.85
N ARG A 514 -35.02 3.02 -12.03
CA ARG A 514 -34.46 4.02 -12.94
C ARG A 514 -34.95 3.79 -14.39
N PRO A 515 -35.10 4.87 -15.17
CA PRO A 515 -35.53 4.75 -16.57
C PRO A 515 -34.47 4.06 -17.43
N LEU A 516 -34.94 3.39 -18.47
CA LEU A 516 -34.13 2.78 -19.52
C LEU A 516 -34.75 3.09 -20.88
N ASP A 517 -34.55 4.30 -21.36
CA ASP A 517 -35.07 4.77 -22.66
C ASP A 517 -33.97 4.61 -23.70
N LEU A 518 -33.93 3.44 -24.35
CA LEU A 518 -32.90 3.06 -25.29
C LEU A 518 -33.14 3.72 -26.65
N GLU A 519 -32.11 4.37 -27.17
CA GLU A 519 -32.03 4.92 -28.54
C GLU A 519 -30.88 4.25 -29.29
N PRO A 520 -30.97 4.12 -30.62
CA PRO A 520 -29.84 3.64 -31.43
C PRO A 520 -28.57 4.44 -31.12
N LEU A 521 -27.44 3.77 -31.04
CA LEU A 521 -26.15 4.44 -30.86
C LEU A 521 -25.71 5.03 -32.23
N ASP A 522 -25.78 6.36 -32.34
CA ASP A 522 -25.23 7.08 -33.49
C ASP A 522 -23.76 7.42 -33.19
N GLY A 523 -22.83 6.88 -33.99
CA GLY A 523 -21.42 7.16 -33.91
C GLY A 523 -20.56 5.97 -33.46
N ALA A 524 -19.25 6.11 -33.55
CA ALA A 524 -18.32 5.04 -33.30
C ALA A 524 -17.85 5.06 -31.84
N ASP A 525 -18.43 4.23 -31.00
CA ASP A 525 -17.70 3.68 -29.86
C ASP A 525 -16.99 2.41 -30.36
N GLY A 526 -15.66 2.43 -30.45
CA GLY A 526 -14.87 1.33 -31.01
C GLY A 526 -15.00 -0.02 -30.29
N ARG A 527 -15.74 -0.07 -29.19
CA ARG A 527 -16.02 -1.30 -28.43
C ARG A 527 -17.35 -1.95 -28.81
N PHE A 528 -18.31 -1.18 -29.32
CA PHE A 528 -19.65 -1.61 -29.64
C PHE A 528 -19.87 -1.67 -31.16
N HIS A 529 -20.69 -2.62 -31.59
CA HIS A 529 -21.06 -2.80 -33.01
C HIS A 529 -21.83 -1.59 -33.51
N PRO A 530 -21.48 -1.00 -34.68
CA PRO A 530 -22.03 0.29 -35.13
C PRO A 530 -23.54 0.28 -35.41
N THR A 531 -24.14 -0.89 -35.68
CA THR A 531 -25.58 -1.01 -35.99
C THR A 531 -26.35 -1.93 -35.04
N ARG A 532 -25.69 -2.51 -34.04
CA ARG A 532 -26.30 -3.43 -33.07
C ARG A 532 -26.04 -2.97 -31.66
N SER A 533 -26.21 -1.68 -31.42
CA SER A 533 -25.98 -1.05 -30.12
C SER A 533 -27.00 0.08 -29.91
N ALA A 534 -27.21 0.37 -28.65
CA ALA A 534 -28.11 1.41 -28.19
C ALA A 534 -27.49 2.16 -26.98
N ARG A 535 -27.94 3.37 -26.76
CA ARG A 535 -27.55 4.20 -25.62
C ARG A 535 -28.78 4.75 -24.90
N TRP A 536 -28.57 5.18 -23.69
CA TRP A 536 -29.48 6.02 -22.90
C TRP A 536 -28.66 6.98 -22.02
N SER A 537 -29.32 7.79 -21.22
CA SER A 537 -28.64 8.76 -20.33
C SER A 537 -27.66 8.15 -19.32
N GLY A 538 -27.80 6.86 -18.99
CA GLY A 538 -26.94 6.15 -18.03
C GLY A 538 -25.84 5.29 -18.68
N GLY A 539 -25.83 5.07 -20.01
CA GLY A 539 -24.81 4.19 -20.57
C GLY A 539 -25.06 3.69 -21.99
N VAL A 540 -24.31 2.65 -22.35
CA VAL A 540 -24.33 2.00 -23.66
C VAL A 540 -24.51 0.49 -23.52
N ILE A 541 -25.26 -0.11 -24.44
CA ILE A 541 -25.49 -1.55 -24.55
C ILE A 541 -25.34 -1.98 -26.01
N GLY A 542 -24.76 -3.14 -26.26
CA GLY A 542 -24.67 -3.65 -27.65
C GLY A 542 -23.86 -4.92 -27.81
N GLN A 543 -23.82 -5.38 -29.06
CA GLN A 543 -22.89 -6.43 -29.45
C GLN A 543 -21.46 -5.86 -29.50
N ILE A 544 -20.47 -6.68 -29.17
CA ILE A 544 -19.06 -6.33 -29.27
C ILE A 544 -18.69 -5.90 -30.72
N HIS A 545 -17.84 -4.87 -30.83
CA HIS A 545 -17.30 -4.48 -32.14
C HIS A 545 -16.40 -5.59 -32.70
N PRO A 546 -16.49 -5.94 -34.00
CA PRO A 546 -15.68 -7.03 -34.58
C PRO A 546 -14.18 -6.88 -34.38
N GLN A 547 -13.63 -5.66 -34.46
CA GLN A 547 -12.22 -5.38 -34.22
C GLN A 547 -11.84 -5.62 -32.75
N TRP A 548 -12.72 -5.22 -31.82
CA TRP A 548 -12.49 -5.42 -30.42
C TRP A 548 -12.60 -6.89 -30.01
N ALA A 549 -13.54 -7.63 -30.61
CA ALA A 549 -13.64 -9.09 -30.47
C ALA A 549 -12.35 -9.79 -30.92
N THR A 550 -11.80 -9.40 -32.07
CA THR A 550 -10.54 -9.96 -32.58
C THR A 550 -9.37 -9.62 -31.68
N ALA A 551 -9.27 -8.36 -31.21
CA ALA A 551 -8.17 -7.91 -30.37
C ALA A 551 -8.19 -8.54 -28.97
N THR A 552 -9.36 -8.80 -28.41
CA THR A 552 -9.52 -9.44 -27.10
C THR A 552 -9.55 -10.96 -27.16
N GLY A 553 -9.88 -11.56 -28.32
CA GLY A 553 -10.09 -13.01 -28.46
C GLY A 553 -11.48 -13.49 -28.02
N LEU A 554 -12.41 -12.58 -27.75
CA LEU A 554 -13.80 -12.93 -27.39
C LEU A 554 -14.61 -13.38 -28.62
N PRO A 555 -15.64 -14.22 -28.44
CA PRO A 555 -16.56 -14.57 -29.50
C PRO A 555 -17.24 -13.34 -30.12
N ALA A 556 -17.49 -13.36 -31.42
CA ALA A 556 -18.21 -12.27 -32.11
C ALA A 556 -19.64 -12.06 -31.57
N GLN A 557 -20.25 -13.10 -30.99
CA GLN A 557 -21.55 -13.04 -30.32
C GLN A 557 -21.36 -12.77 -28.80
N THR A 558 -20.61 -11.74 -28.46
CA THR A 558 -20.48 -11.20 -27.10
C THR A 558 -21.31 -9.93 -27.01
N PHE A 559 -22.08 -9.80 -25.95
CA PHE A 559 -22.93 -8.65 -25.68
C PHE A 559 -22.44 -7.94 -24.44
N LEU A 560 -22.36 -6.61 -24.51
CA LEU A 560 -21.72 -5.75 -23.54
C LEU A 560 -22.66 -4.63 -23.11
N ALA A 561 -22.60 -4.26 -21.84
CA ALA A 561 -23.16 -3.01 -21.35
C ALA A 561 -22.13 -2.28 -20.49
N GLU A 562 -22.10 -0.97 -20.58
CA GLU A 562 -21.28 -0.09 -19.78
C GLU A 562 -22.13 1.08 -19.26
N ILE A 563 -22.21 1.25 -17.96
CA ILE A 563 -23.21 2.07 -17.30
C ILE A 563 -22.51 2.98 -16.29
N ASP A 564 -22.65 4.28 -16.45
CA ASP A 564 -22.27 5.28 -15.45
C ASP A 564 -23.33 5.30 -14.36
N LEU A 565 -22.99 4.80 -13.18
CA LEU A 565 -23.91 4.67 -12.06
C LEU A 565 -24.31 6.03 -11.48
N GLU A 566 -23.43 7.01 -11.52
CA GLU A 566 -23.72 8.36 -11.00
C GLU A 566 -24.68 9.10 -11.92
N ALA A 567 -24.42 9.04 -13.23
CA ALA A 567 -25.33 9.61 -14.23
C ALA A 567 -26.71 8.93 -14.17
N TRP A 568 -26.74 7.60 -14.04
CA TRP A 568 -28.01 6.87 -13.97
C TRP A 568 -28.78 7.15 -12.66
N TYR A 569 -28.07 7.22 -11.53
CA TYR A 569 -28.69 7.60 -10.25
C TYR A 569 -29.27 9.02 -10.27
N GLY A 570 -28.62 9.94 -10.96
CA GLY A 570 -29.05 11.34 -11.12
C GLY A 570 -30.37 11.50 -11.89
N THR A 571 -30.82 10.47 -12.64
CA THR A 571 -32.11 10.50 -13.31
C THR A 571 -33.25 10.41 -12.30
N ALA A 572 -34.10 11.42 -12.25
CA ALA A 572 -35.26 11.43 -11.36
C ALA A 572 -36.31 10.43 -11.87
N LEU A 573 -36.85 9.64 -10.94
CA LEU A 573 -38.06 8.90 -11.21
C LEU A 573 -39.25 9.59 -10.58
N PRO A 574 -40.39 9.64 -11.27
CA PRO A 574 -41.64 9.90 -10.58
C PRO A 574 -41.89 8.78 -9.57
N GLU A 575 -42.40 9.11 -8.41
CA GLU A 575 -42.88 8.10 -7.46
C GLU A 575 -43.81 7.14 -8.19
N ALA A 576 -43.52 5.83 -8.10
CA ALA A 576 -44.39 4.84 -8.70
C ALA A 576 -45.74 4.89 -8.00
N PRO A 577 -46.82 5.30 -8.69
CA PRO A 577 -48.12 5.39 -8.05
C PRO A 577 -48.57 4.01 -7.60
N TYR A 578 -49.16 3.95 -6.41
CA TYR A 578 -49.78 2.70 -5.97
C TYR A 578 -50.84 2.29 -6.99
N THR A 579 -50.71 1.07 -7.53
CA THR A 579 -51.69 0.49 -8.44
C THR A 579 -52.55 -0.46 -7.65
N THR A 580 -53.85 -0.20 -7.64
CA THR A 580 -54.83 -1.04 -6.93
C THR A 580 -54.84 -2.44 -7.56
N ILE A 581 -54.87 -3.48 -6.73
CA ILE A 581 -55.02 -4.86 -7.21
C ILE A 581 -56.39 -4.99 -7.87
N HIS A 582 -56.36 -5.33 -9.13
CA HIS A 582 -57.58 -5.48 -9.92
C HIS A 582 -58.38 -6.72 -9.53
N ARG A 583 -59.70 -6.57 -9.36
CA ARG A 583 -60.59 -7.69 -9.01
C ARG A 583 -61.16 -8.41 -10.20
N HIS A 584 -61.03 -7.83 -11.40
CA HIS A 584 -61.58 -8.35 -12.65
C HIS A 584 -60.45 -8.88 -13.54
N PRO A 585 -60.70 -9.97 -14.34
CA PRO A 585 -59.69 -10.52 -15.24
C PRO A 585 -59.38 -9.53 -16.37
N ALA A 586 -58.14 -9.59 -16.90
CA ALA A 586 -57.80 -8.90 -18.12
C ALA A 586 -58.35 -9.62 -19.32
N THR A 587 -58.61 -8.88 -20.40
CA THR A 587 -59.00 -9.42 -21.70
C THR A 587 -57.89 -9.21 -22.69
N ARG A 588 -57.52 -10.27 -23.42
CA ARG A 588 -56.45 -10.22 -24.45
C ARG A 588 -57.07 -10.04 -25.86
N ARG A 589 -56.39 -9.21 -26.67
CA ARG A 589 -56.60 -9.11 -28.11
C ARG A 589 -55.26 -9.15 -28.83
N ASP A 590 -55.19 -9.98 -29.84
CA ASP A 590 -54.01 -10.10 -30.68
C ASP A 590 -54.28 -9.41 -32.03
N ILE A 591 -53.27 -8.68 -32.50
CA ILE A 591 -53.26 -8.05 -33.81
C ILE A 591 -52.04 -8.49 -34.61
N SER A 592 -52.19 -8.70 -35.89
CA SER A 592 -51.06 -8.96 -36.80
C SER A 592 -51.02 -7.86 -37.84
N VAL A 593 -49.91 -7.16 -37.93
CA VAL A 593 -49.75 -6.03 -38.85
C VAL A 593 -48.51 -6.21 -39.73
N LEU A 594 -48.65 -5.89 -40.99
CA LEU A 594 -47.57 -5.78 -41.95
C LEU A 594 -47.05 -4.35 -41.93
N VAL A 595 -45.75 -4.17 -41.67
CA VAL A 595 -45.10 -2.85 -41.55
C VAL A 595 -43.83 -2.79 -42.40
N SER A 596 -43.38 -1.59 -42.75
CA SER A 596 -42.04 -1.39 -43.32
C SER A 596 -40.97 -1.86 -42.34
N GLN A 597 -39.91 -2.48 -42.87
CA GLN A 597 -38.73 -2.83 -42.06
C GLN A 597 -38.07 -1.60 -41.41
N ASP A 598 -38.19 -0.43 -42.05
CA ASP A 598 -37.61 0.82 -41.53
C ASP A 598 -38.46 1.48 -40.45
N LEU A 599 -39.70 1.02 -40.20
CA LEU A 599 -40.53 1.57 -39.14
C LEU A 599 -40.11 1.04 -37.76
N PRO A 600 -39.60 1.87 -36.86
CA PRO A 600 -39.17 1.43 -35.53
C PRO A 600 -40.36 0.93 -34.69
N TYR A 601 -40.17 -0.21 -34.00
CA TYR A 601 -41.20 -0.76 -33.10
C TYR A 601 -41.65 0.25 -32.03
N ALA A 602 -40.75 1.09 -31.52
CA ALA A 602 -41.08 2.13 -30.56
C ALA A 602 -42.17 3.10 -31.03
N GLN A 603 -42.19 3.45 -32.31
CA GLN A 603 -43.26 4.28 -32.89
C GLN A 603 -44.58 3.53 -32.96
N ILE A 604 -44.54 2.24 -33.27
CA ILE A 604 -45.70 1.34 -33.27
C ILE A 604 -46.27 1.23 -31.86
N GLU A 605 -45.41 0.99 -30.90
CA GLU A 605 -45.80 0.88 -29.49
C GLU A 605 -46.39 2.19 -28.94
N ALA A 606 -45.76 3.33 -29.24
CA ALA A 606 -46.27 4.64 -28.82
C ALA A 606 -47.66 4.94 -29.39
N ALA A 607 -47.85 4.68 -30.68
CA ALA A 607 -49.15 4.87 -31.33
C ALA A 607 -50.24 3.93 -30.78
N ALA A 608 -49.89 2.66 -30.59
CA ALA A 608 -50.80 1.67 -30.02
C ALA A 608 -51.19 2.02 -28.56
N ARG A 609 -50.25 2.42 -27.72
CA ARG A 609 -50.52 2.86 -26.35
C ARG A 609 -51.42 4.09 -26.32
N ALA A 610 -51.15 5.09 -27.14
CA ALA A 610 -51.96 6.30 -27.22
C ALA A 610 -53.40 6.01 -27.64
N ALA A 611 -53.59 5.11 -28.65
CA ALA A 611 -54.91 4.74 -29.16
C ALA A 611 -55.72 3.85 -28.20
N ALA A 612 -55.07 2.94 -27.49
CA ALA A 612 -55.70 2.08 -26.49
C ALA A 612 -56.10 2.82 -25.23
N GLY A 613 -55.32 3.87 -24.83
CA GLY A 613 -55.56 4.72 -23.67
C GLY A 613 -55.43 3.99 -22.35
N GLU A 614 -56.19 4.45 -21.34
CA GLU A 614 -56.13 3.96 -19.95
C GLU A 614 -56.48 2.48 -19.76
N TRP A 615 -57.10 1.88 -20.74
CA TRP A 615 -57.49 0.48 -20.65
C TRP A 615 -56.39 -0.50 -21.09
N LEU A 616 -55.27 -0.04 -21.63
CA LEU A 616 -54.13 -0.88 -21.92
C LEU A 616 -53.29 -1.13 -20.66
N GLU A 617 -53.38 -2.33 -20.12
CA GLU A 617 -52.51 -2.74 -19.00
C GLU A 617 -51.10 -3.02 -19.48
N THR A 618 -50.93 -3.87 -20.45
CA THR A 618 -49.64 -4.20 -21.08
C THR A 618 -49.83 -4.51 -22.58
N MET A 619 -48.75 -4.35 -23.35
CA MET A 619 -48.63 -4.89 -24.69
C MET A 619 -47.27 -5.48 -24.90
N TRP A 620 -47.18 -6.49 -25.74
CA TRP A 620 -45.89 -7.11 -26.10
C TRP A 620 -45.94 -7.65 -27.51
N LEU A 621 -44.77 -7.64 -28.18
CA LEU A 621 -44.53 -8.30 -29.45
C LEU A 621 -44.22 -9.78 -29.16
N PHE A 622 -45.00 -10.70 -29.73
CA PHE A 622 -44.81 -12.12 -29.48
C PHE A 622 -44.38 -12.92 -30.69
N ASP A 623 -44.48 -12.36 -31.89
CA ASP A 623 -43.97 -12.97 -33.13
C ASP A 623 -43.55 -11.91 -34.15
N VAL A 624 -42.45 -12.18 -34.85
CA VAL A 624 -41.93 -11.39 -35.97
C VAL A 624 -41.67 -12.34 -37.13
N TYR A 625 -42.37 -12.14 -38.21
CA TYR A 625 -42.15 -12.95 -39.40
C TYR A 625 -41.55 -12.08 -40.53
N GLU A 626 -40.41 -12.53 -41.02
CA GLU A 626 -39.70 -11.98 -42.18
C GLU A 626 -39.45 -13.14 -43.15
N GLY A 627 -39.98 -13.07 -44.34
CA GLY A 627 -39.80 -14.17 -45.30
C GLY A 627 -40.41 -13.89 -46.69
N ASP A 628 -40.13 -14.78 -47.61
CA ASP A 628 -40.45 -14.64 -49.03
C ASP A 628 -41.94 -14.52 -49.35
N ARG A 629 -42.83 -14.75 -48.39
CA ARG A 629 -44.28 -14.61 -48.56
C ARG A 629 -44.80 -13.20 -48.25
N LEU A 630 -43.89 -12.28 -47.91
CA LEU A 630 -44.23 -10.89 -47.67
C LEU A 630 -43.71 -9.98 -48.79
N PRO A 631 -44.34 -8.83 -49.04
CA PRO A 631 -43.78 -7.81 -49.92
C PRO A 631 -42.35 -7.42 -49.50
N ALA A 632 -41.47 -7.20 -50.48
CA ALA A 632 -40.10 -6.81 -50.24
C ALA A 632 -40.03 -5.53 -49.38
N GLY A 633 -39.12 -5.52 -48.37
CA GLY A 633 -38.94 -4.40 -47.44
C GLY A 633 -40.02 -4.30 -46.36
N THR A 634 -40.82 -5.38 -46.16
CA THR A 634 -41.81 -5.42 -45.07
C THR A 634 -41.57 -6.59 -44.11
N ARG A 635 -42.12 -6.47 -42.90
CA ARG A 635 -42.18 -7.53 -41.89
C ARG A 635 -43.55 -7.59 -41.25
N SER A 636 -43.95 -8.77 -40.79
CA SER A 636 -45.21 -8.97 -40.07
C SER A 636 -44.92 -9.01 -38.58
N LEU A 637 -45.61 -8.20 -37.81
CA LEU A 637 -45.53 -8.12 -36.35
C LEU A 637 -46.83 -8.65 -35.75
N ALA A 638 -46.71 -9.61 -34.82
CA ALA A 638 -47.84 -10.08 -34.03
C ALA A 638 -47.74 -9.48 -32.58
N ILE A 639 -48.70 -8.67 -32.24
CA ILE A 639 -48.73 -7.87 -31.01
C ILE A 639 -49.93 -8.29 -30.15
N ALA A 640 -49.70 -8.59 -28.91
CA ALA A 640 -50.76 -8.84 -27.94
C ALA A 640 -51.06 -7.57 -27.13
N LEU A 641 -52.31 -7.26 -26.98
CA LEU A 641 -52.85 -6.20 -26.15
C LEU A 641 -53.58 -6.83 -24.95
N GLN A 642 -53.10 -6.55 -23.74
CA GLN A 642 -53.81 -6.93 -22.52
C GLN A 642 -54.57 -5.73 -22.01
N LEU A 643 -55.88 -5.85 -21.99
CA LEU A 643 -56.80 -4.77 -21.63
C LEU A 643 -57.41 -5.03 -20.27
N ARG A 644 -57.54 -3.97 -19.48
CA ARG A 644 -58.16 -4.04 -18.15
C ARG A 644 -58.90 -2.75 -17.83
N LYS A 645 -60.04 -2.89 -17.12
CA LYS A 645 -60.83 -1.77 -16.59
C LYS A 645 -61.39 -2.12 -15.22
N GLY A 646 -62.06 -1.22 -14.55
CA GLY A 646 -62.72 -1.42 -13.27
C GLY A 646 -63.88 -2.42 -13.24
N GLY A 647 -64.16 -3.10 -14.36
CA GLY A 647 -65.15 -4.15 -14.57
C GLY A 647 -64.74 -5.13 -15.63
N ASN A 648 -65.59 -6.12 -15.96
CA ASN A 648 -65.32 -7.04 -17.05
C ASN A 648 -65.46 -6.32 -18.40
N PHE A 649 -64.60 -6.65 -19.37
CA PHE A 649 -64.80 -6.25 -20.75
C PHE A 649 -65.86 -7.11 -21.42
N THR A 650 -66.71 -6.50 -22.22
CA THR A 650 -67.44 -7.25 -23.25
C THR A 650 -66.55 -7.43 -24.48
N ASP A 651 -66.88 -8.40 -25.31
CA ASP A 651 -66.12 -8.62 -26.55
C ASP A 651 -66.20 -7.40 -27.51
N GLU A 652 -67.30 -6.71 -27.54
CA GLU A 652 -67.51 -5.50 -28.34
C GLU A 652 -66.60 -4.36 -27.85
N GLU A 653 -66.53 -4.10 -26.55
CA GLU A 653 -65.64 -3.08 -25.97
C GLU A 653 -64.18 -3.40 -26.26
N ALA A 654 -63.76 -4.64 -26.07
CA ALA A 654 -62.39 -5.05 -26.32
C ALA A 654 -62.02 -4.96 -27.84
N ASN A 655 -62.96 -5.29 -28.71
CA ASN A 655 -62.76 -5.13 -30.16
C ASN A 655 -62.69 -3.65 -30.55
N GLN A 656 -63.49 -2.76 -29.96
CA GLN A 656 -63.42 -1.31 -30.20
C GLN A 656 -62.02 -0.75 -29.82
N VAL A 657 -61.41 -1.20 -28.73
CA VAL A 657 -60.02 -0.81 -28.39
C VAL A 657 -59.03 -1.32 -29.44
N ARG A 658 -59.13 -2.61 -29.81
CA ARG A 658 -58.34 -3.21 -30.89
C ARG A 658 -58.44 -2.42 -32.19
N ASP A 659 -59.67 -2.09 -32.61
CA ASP A 659 -59.92 -1.39 -33.86
C ASP A 659 -59.34 0.03 -33.86
N ARG A 660 -59.40 0.74 -32.71
CA ARG A 660 -58.71 2.03 -32.56
C ARG A 660 -57.19 1.90 -32.69
N VAL A 661 -56.60 0.86 -32.07
CA VAL A 661 -55.18 0.58 -32.20
C VAL A 661 -54.82 0.28 -33.66
N VAL A 662 -55.57 -0.57 -34.31
CA VAL A 662 -55.36 -0.89 -35.74
C VAL A 662 -55.41 0.38 -36.60
N ALA A 663 -56.43 1.21 -36.45
CA ALA A 663 -56.54 2.47 -37.17
C ALA A 663 -55.37 3.42 -36.95
N ALA A 664 -54.87 3.51 -35.71
CA ALA A 664 -53.68 4.31 -35.41
C ALA A 664 -52.41 3.75 -36.06
N LEU A 665 -52.27 2.43 -36.14
CA LEU A 665 -51.13 1.79 -36.81
C LEU A 665 -51.22 1.91 -38.32
N GLU A 666 -52.44 1.86 -38.91
CA GLU A 666 -52.66 2.15 -40.33
C GLU A 666 -52.24 3.58 -40.69
N GLY A 667 -52.42 4.53 -39.75
CA GLY A 667 -51.92 5.91 -39.89
C GLY A 667 -50.39 6.00 -39.99
N LEU A 668 -49.66 4.99 -39.53
CA LEU A 668 -48.20 4.84 -39.70
C LEU A 668 -47.81 4.03 -40.92
N GLY A 669 -48.76 3.65 -41.78
CA GLY A 669 -48.55 2.84 -42.97
C GLY A 669 -48.55 1.32 -42.72
N ALA A 670 -48.99 0.88 -41.52
CA ALA A 670 -49.21 -0.53 -41.27
C ALA A 670 -50.44 -1.06 -42.00
N GLN A 671 -50.46 -2.35 -42.35
CA GLN A 671 -51.61 -3.03 -42.91
C GLN A 671 -52.03 -4.19 -42.03
N LEU A 672 -53.32 -4.25 -41.67
CA LEU A 672 -53.81 -5.40 -40.88
C LEU A 672 -53.67 -6.68 -41.71
N ARG A 673 -53.07 -7.70 -41.14
CA ARG A 673 -52.95 -9.02 -41.75
C ARG A 673 -54.05 -9.91 -41.16
N SER A 674 -54.91 -10.40 -42.03
CA SER A 674 -56.02 -11.32 -41.69
C SER A 674 -55.50 -12.74 -41.41
#